data_585bdff5fbab0056558666ed1e749724
#
_entry.id   585bdff5fbab0056558666ed1e749724
#
_cell.length_a   1.000
_cell.length_b   1.000
_cell.length_c   1.000
_cell.angle_alpha   90.00
_cell.angle_beta   90.00
_cell.angle_gamma   90.00
#
_symmetry.space_group_name_H-M   'P 1'
#
loop_
_entity.id
_entity.type
_entity.pdbx_description
1 polymer ?
#
loop_
_entity_poly.entity_id
_entity_poly.type
_entity_poly.pdbx_seq_one_letter_code
_entity_poly.pdbx_strand_id
1 'polypeptide(L)'
;MNKPLATKSTLFEAVELINSGRIAQAEALCRAAVARNGDDVNMTALLGATLLKARKLAEAEQYLRHSIRLAPNFAKPHADLGYLLLQSRRAAEAATLLQKVVELEPADGDAWFNLGKALALLGKGREADAAFEKSFDLNPERKALALAAEHHQQGRTDQAERMLRELLRKSPDNVDALRLLGVLSLAAGRLQEAERLLKRATHMAPDFADAQLDLGKVYKEQHKLADAIAALERAIALEPGNFYGYFLLASVLSPAARTDDAIAAYRKVLELRPRHAGAWLGLGHALKTAGQQEEAIAAYRECLRLRPGSGETWWSMANLKTYKLSDDDIHAMQLQLAKQEGAGEDEEGFSTQSRVNMLFALAKAYEDRGDDLLAWEYYVQGNSTQRMQESYDPVRTEVVNDEIMAVFNPEFLEQQKDLGHPSNEPIFVIGLPRSGSTLLEQILASHSQVEGTSELPYVGVIANTAGRNRADGLIYPRALRDVAPGKWAEMGQAYLDLSRIHRGMGKPRFIDKMPNNFPHVGLLHLMLPNAKIIDARRYPLDSTLSCYRQLFARGQSFVYDLTDIGEYFLQYQRMMDYWHEVLPGRVLTVQYEDLVTDFDNQLARLLEYCGLPFEESCSRFWETSRPVRTASSEQVRQPIYTQSIHRWRRYEAELGELIEVLQPILPRYAQYEAINR
;
A
#
# COMPACT_ATOMS: atom_id res chain seq x y z
N MET A 1 48.85 -46.63 7.10
CA MET A 1 47.71 -46.57 8.03
C MET A 1 46.54 -45.94 7.29
N ASN A 2 45.58 -46.72 6.83
CA ASN A 2 44.37 -46.23 6.14
C ASN A 2 43.51 -45.47 7.19
N LYS A 3 43.40 -44.14 7.04
CA LYS A 3 42.38 -43.35 7.78
C LYS A 3 41.00 -43.84 7.31
N PRO A 4 40.05 -44.19 8.19
CA PRO A 4 38.75 -44.62 7.79
C PRO A 4 38.05 -43.48 7.05
N LEU A 5 37.64 -43.71 5.81
CA LEU A 5 36.65 -42.91 5.10
C LEU A 5 35.41 -42.77 6.00
N ALA A 6 34.79 -41.56 6.01
CA ALA A 6 33.51 -41.39 6.68
C ALA A 6 32.56 -42.52 6.23
N THR A 7 31.97 -43.23 7.15
CA THR A 7 31.11 -44.36 6.82
C THR A 7 30.00 -43.83 5.92
N LYS A 8 29.60 -44.62 4.88
CA LYS A 8 28.45 -44.31 4.00
C LYS A 8 27.23 -43.81 4.81
N SER A 9 27.08 -44.32 6.03
CA SER A 9 26.04 -43.90 7.00
C SER A 9 26.11 -42.42 7.37
N THR A 10 27.29 -41.85 7.66
CA THR A 10 27.42 -40.42 8.06
C THR A 10 27.12 -39.45 6.91
N LEU A 11 27.50 -39.83 5.68
CA LEU A 11 27.18 -39.07 4.49
C LEU A 11 25.65 -39.04 4.24
N PHE A 12 25.00 -40.20 4.33
CA PHE A 12 23.55 -40.32 4.19
C PHE A 12 22.78 -39.51 5.23
N GLU A 13 23.20 -39.61 6.49
CA GLU A 13 22.60 -38.86 7.60
C GLU A 13 22.74 -37.34 7.40
N ALA A 14 23.88 -36.87 6.95
CA ALA A 14 24.08 -35.44 6.66
C ALA A 14 23.19 -34.98 5.50
N VAL A 15 23.02 -35.78 4.44
CA VAL A 15 22.11 -35.48 3.31
C VAL A 15 20.66 -35.46 3.77
N GLU A 16 20.21 -36.40 4.61
CA GLU A 16 18.84 -36.40 5.17
C GLU A 16 18.58 -35.17 6.05
N LEU A 17 19.56 -34.75 6.86
CA LEU A 17 19.47 -33.54 7.66
C LEU A 17 19.31 -32.29 6.76
N ILE A 18 20.08 -32.21 5.67
CA ILE A 18 19.98 -31.11 4.69
C ILE A 18 18.60 -31.11 4.03
N ASN A 19 18.12 -32.27 3.56
CA ASN A 19 16.83 -32.41 2.88
C ASN A 19 15.63 -32.13 3.82
N SER A 20 15.78 -32.40 5.12
CA SER A 20 14.77 -32.09 6.14
C SER A 20 14.88 -30.65 6.70
N GLY A 21 15.73 -29.78 6.11
CA GLY A 21 15.90 -28.40 6.53
C GLY A 21 16.68 -28.20 7.86
N ARG A 22 17.22 -29.27 8.45
CA ARG A 22 17.99 -29.23 9.71
C ARG A 22 19.45 -28.86 9.47
N ILE A 23 19.66 -27.67 8.83
CA ILE A 23 20.97 -27.23 8.32
C ILE A 23 22.03 -27.13 9.41
N ALA A 24 21.68 -26.61 10.61
CA ALA A 24 22.63 -26.48 11.72
C ALA A 24 23.14 -27.85 12.21
N GLN A 25 22.29 -28.87 12.24
CA GLN A 25 22.67 -30.22 12.63
C GLN A 25 23.52 -30.87 11.53
N ALA A 26 23.18 -30.68 10.26
CA ALA A 26 23.99 -31.13 9.14
C ALA A 26 25.38 -30.50 9.16
N GLU A 27 25.49 -29.20 9.42
CA GLU A 27 26.76 -28.48 9.55
C GLU A 27 27.62 -29.08 10.66
N ALA A 28 27.05 -29.26 11.86
CA ALA A 28 27.78 -29.84 12.99
C ALA A 28 28.32 -31.25 12.67
N LEU A 29 27.48 -32.09 12.02
CA LEU A 29 27.86 -33.44 11.60
C LEU A 29 28.97 -33.42 10.55
N CYS A 30 28.86 -32.57 9.53
CA CYS A 30 29.87 -32.44 8.47
C CYS A 30 31.22 -31.90 9.04
N ARG A 31 31.18 -30.88 9.93
CA ARG A 31 32.38 -30.35 10.60
C ARG A 31 33.10 -31.42 11.41
N ALA A 32 32.34 -32.20 12.18
CA ALA A 32 32.92 -33.30 12.96
C ALA A 32 33.58 -34.40 12.08
N ALA A 33 32.98 -34.69 10.91
CA ALA A 33 33.53 -35.63 9.97
C ALA A 33 34.81 -35.10 9.27
N VAL A 34 34.78 -33.86 8.79
CA VAL A 34 35.95 -33.19 8.17
C VAL A 34 37.11 -33.01 9.20
N ALA A 35 36.78 -32.71 10.47
CA ALA A 35 37.83 -32.64 11.52
C ALA A 35 38.55 -33.98 11.76
N ARG A 36 37.85 -35.11 11.55
CA ARG A 36 38.46 -36.44 11.66
C ARG A 36 39.30 -36.80 10.43
N ASN A 37 38.86 -36.43 9.24
CA ASN A 37 39.53 -36.64 7.98
C ASN A 37 39.31 -35.48 7.01
N GLY A 38 40.24 -34.52 7.05
CA GLY A 38 40.15 -33.32 6.18
C GLY A 38 40.30 -33.59 4.69
N ASP A 39 40.79 -34.76 4.33
CA ASP A 39 40.99 -35.18 2.92
C ASP A 39 39.83 -36.00 2.39
N ASP A 40 38.72 -36.14 3.14
CA ASP A 40 37.50 -36.75 2.64
C ASP A 40 36.77 -35.76 1.72
N VAL A 41 36.94 -36.00 0.43
CA VAL A 41 36.41 -35.15 -0.65
C VAL A 41 34.88 -34.96 -0.55
N ASN A 42 34.14 -36.04 -0.27
CA ASN A 42 32.67 -36.00 -0.22
C ASN A 42 32.18 -35.20 0.99
N MET A 43 32.76 -35.42 2.16
CA MET A 43 32.36 -34.68 3.37
C MET A 43 32.78 -33.22 3.29
N THR A 44 33.96 -32.92 2.71
CA THR A 44 34.42 -31.55 2.48
C THR A 44 33.51 -30.80 1.49
N ALA A 45 33.13 -31.44 0.39
CA ALA A 45 32.16 -30.91 -0.56
C ALA A 45 30.80 -30.67 0.09
N LEU A 46 30.31 -31.67 0.85
CA LEU A 46 29.01 -31.58 1.53
C LEU A 46 28.99 -30.49 2.60
N LEU A 47 30.10 -30.31 3.33
CA LEU A 47 30.27 -29.19 4.29
C LEU A 47 30.20 -27.84 3.55
N GLY A 48 30.90 -27.70 2.44
CA GLY A 48 30.84 -26.51 1.60
C GLY A 48 29.42 -26.18 1.13
N ALA A 49 28.71 -27.19 0.62
CA ALA A 49 27.30 -27.05 0.20
C ALA A 49 26.36 -26.71 1.38
N THR A 50 26.59 -27.31 2.56
CA THR A 50 25.83 -27.04 3.77
C THR A 50 26.04 -25.60 4.26
N LEU A 51 27.30 -25.15 4.26
CA LEU A 51 27.67 -23.75 4.62
C LEU A 51 27.09 -22.73 3.64
N LEU A 52 27.01 -23.08 2.35
CA LEU A 52 26.35 -22.27 1.34
C LEU A 52 24.84 -22.09 1.66
N LYS A 53 24.15 -23.19 2.01
CA LYS A 53 22.76 -23.15 2.49
C LYS A 53 22.62 -22.36 3.81
N ALA A 54 23.60 -22.46 4.70
CA ALA A 54 23.65 -21.70 5.95
C ALA A 54 24.04 -20.21 5.77
N ARG A 55 24.24 -19.73 4.53
CA ARG A 55 24.69 -18.36 4.18
C ARG A 55 26.08 -17.98 4.75
N LYS A 56 26.90 -18.94 5.10
CA LYS A 56 28.29 -18.75 5.56
C LYS A 56 29.24 -18.76 4.35
N LEU A 57 29.08 -17.75 3.47
CA LEU A 57 29.66 -17.76 2.11
C LEU A 57 31.19 -17.85 2.10
N ALA A 58 31.89 -17.15 2.99
CA ALA A 58 33.35 -17.16 3.04
C ALA A 58 33.91 -18.55 3.42
N GLU A 59 33.28 -19.21 4.40
CA GLU A 59 33.69 -20.56 4.80
C GLU A 59 33.30 -21.59 3.71
N ALA A 60 32.10 -21.45 3.11
CA ALA A 60 31.67 -22.29 2.01
C ALA A 60 32.69 -22.27 0.86
N GLU A 61 33.17 -21.08 0.46
CA GLU A 61 34.18 -20.92 -0.58
C GLU A 61 35.48 -21.66 -0.22
N GLN A 62 35.94 -21.57 1.01
CA GLN A 62 37.17 -22.25 1.46
C GLN A 62 37.05 -23.75 1.33
N TYR A 63 35.95 -24.35 1.80
CA TYR A 63 35.75 -25.82 1.75
C TYR A 63 35.50 -26.30 0.34
N LEU A 64 34.74 -25.57 -0.48
CA LEU A 64 34.52 -25.94 -1.90
C LEU A 64 35.84 -25.89 -2.69
N ARG A 65 36.65 -24.84 -2.53
CA ARG A 65 37.99 -24.78 -3.15
C ARG A 65 38.94 -25.91 -2.63
N HIS A 66 38.81 -26.27 -1.36
CA HIS A 66 39.59 -27.41 -0.82
C HIS A 66 39.15 -28.72 -1.46
N SER A 67 37.84 -28.98 -1.57
CA SER A 67 37.34 -30.19 -2.24
C SER A 67 37.76 -30.26 -3.72
N ILE A 68 37.77 -29.12 -4.43
CA ILE A 68 38.24 -29.04 -5.82
C ILE A 68 39.74 -29.38 -5.92
N ARG A 69 40.56 -28.93 -4.98
CA ARG A 69 41.99 -29.31 -4.97
C ARG A 69 42.22 -30.81 -4.73
N LEU A 70 41.39 -31.41 -3.87
CA LEU A 70 41.46 -32.86 -3.59
C LEU A 70 40.98 -33.71 -4.77
N ALA A 71 39.98 -33.26 -5.49
CA ALA A 71 39.38 -33.93 -6.64
C ALA A 71 39.00 -32.97 -7.77
N PRO A 72 39.95 -32.60 -8.66
CA PRO A 72 39.71 -31.57 -9.69
C PRO A 72 38.65 -31.94 -10.73
N ASN A 73 38.26 -33.19 -10.84
CA ASN A 73 37.23 -33.66 -11.75
C ASN A 73 35.90 -34.00 -11.04
N PHE A 74 35.72 -33.59 -9.81
CA PHE A 74 34.44 -33.71 -9.11
C PHE A 74 33.56 -32.50 -9.44
N ALA A 75 32.55 -32.67 -10.27
CA ALA A 75 31.74 -31.59 -10.84
C ALA A 75 30.96 -30.77 -9.75
N LYS A 76 30.40 -31.46 -8.74
CA LYS A 76 29.51 -30.86 -7.74
C LYS A 76 30.14 -29.68 -6.99
N PRO A 77 31.39 -29.74 -6.42
CA PRO A 77 31.99 -28.57 -5.79
C PRO A 77 32.26 -27.41 -6.74
N HIS A 78 32.55 -27.67 -8.03
CA HIS A 78 32.70 -26.63 -9.04
C HIS A 78 31.37 -25.92 -9.29
N ALA A 79 30.26 -26.68 -9.39
CA ALA A 79 28.92 -26.13 -9.58
C ALA A 79 28.51 -25.24 -8.39
N ASP A 80 28.66 -25.76 -7.17
CA ASP A 80 28.30 -25.03 -5.94
C ASP A 80 29.15 -23.75 -5.76
N LEU A 81 30.46 -23.82 -6.05
CA LEU A 81 31.34 -22.66 -6.01
C LEU A 81 31.02 -21.67 -7.14
N GLY A 82 30.74 -22.15 -8.35
CA GLY A 82 30.32 -21.32 -9.48
C GLY A 82 29.05 -20.54 -9.16
N TYR A 83 28.08 -21.19 -8.55
CA TYR A 83 26.83 -20.55 -8.08
C TYR A 83 27.11 -19.49 -6.99
N LEU A 84 27.95 -19.81 -5.98
CA LEU A 84 28.35 -18.85 -4.94
C LEU A 84 29.02 -17.60 -5.53
N LEU A 85 29.91 -17.79 -6.50
CA LEU A 85 30.64 -16.69 -7.14
C LEU A 85 29.73 -15.82 -8.01
N LEU A 86 28.70 -16.39 -8.65
CA LEU A 86 27.65 -15.63 -9.34
C LEU A 86 26.91 -14.72 -8.36
N GLN A 87 26.50 -15.23 -7.21
CA GLN A 87 25.85 -14.42 -6.18
C GLN A 87 26.77 -13.29 -5.68
N SER A 88 28.07 -13.53 -5.61
CA SER A 88 29.10 -12.57 -5.21
C SER A 88 29.56 -11.62 -6.35
N ARG A 89 28.91 -11.66 -7.51
CA ARG A 89 29.24 -10.88 -8.73
C ARG A 89 30.64 -11.12 -9.30
N ARG A 90 31.24 -12.25 -8.98
CA ARG A 90 32.55 -12.68 -9.52
C ARG A 90 32.37 -13.51 -10.78
N ALA A 91 31.76 -12.92 -11.80
CA ALA A 91 31.27 -13.61 -13.00
C ALA A 91 32.40 -14.32 -13.79
N ALA A 92 33.62 -13.77 -13.86
CA ALA A 92 34.73 -14.38 -14.59
C ALA A 92 35.19 -15.71 -13.97
N GLU A 93 35.34 -15.77 -12.66
CA GLU A 93 35.69 -16.99 -11.95
C GLU A 93 34.56 -18.01 -12.02
N ALA A 94 33.30 -17.54 -11.86
CA ALA A 94 32.13 -18.40 -11.99
C ALA A 94 32.05 -19.06 -13.38
N ALA A 95 32.26 -18.29 -14.47
CA ALA A 95 32.26 -18.82 -15.83
C ALA A 95 33.31 -19.91 -16.03
N THR A 96 34.52 -19.74 -15.49
CA THR A 96 35.60 -20.74 -15.60
C THR A 96 35.21 -22.05 -14.90
N LEU A 97 34.65 -21.98 -13.69
CA LEU A 97 34.25 -23.16 -12.94
C LEU A 97 33.05 -23.86 -13.57
N LEU A 98 32.04 -23.10 -14.00
CA LEU A 98 30.84 -23.63 -14.64
C LEU A 98 31.15 -24.22 -16.02
N GLN A 99 32.11 -23.65 -16.77
CA GLN A 99 32.63 -24.26 -18.01
C GLN A 99 33.21 -25.63 -17.71
N LYS A 100 33.96 -25.78 -16.62
CA LYS A 100 34.49 -27.07 -16.20
C LYS A 100 33.39 -28.07 -15.84
N VAL A 101 32.30 -27.62 -15.19
CA VAL A 101 31.14 -28.47 -14.87
C VAL A 101 30.49 -29.03 -16.15
N VAL A 102 30.20 -28.15 -17.13
CA VAL A 102 29.52 -28.61 -18.38
C VAL A 102 30.41 -29.49 -19.26
N GLU A 103 31.75 -29.43 -19.10
CA GLU A 103 32.70 -30.37 -19.70
C GLU A 103 32.66 -31.75 -19.01
N LEU A 104 32.52 -31.78 -17.67
CA LEU A 104 32.47 -32.98 -16.87
C LEU A 104 31.10 -33.65 -16.93
N GLU A 105 30.05 -32.88 -16.90
CA GLU A 105 28.64 -33.30 -16.89
C GLU A 105 27.85 -32.51 -17.94
N PRO A 106 27.95 -32.84 -19.24
CA PRO A 106 27.29 -32.12 -20.32
C PRO A 106 25.75 -32.13 -20.24
N ALA A 107 25.17 -33.07 -19.47
CA ALA A 107 23.72 -33.19 -19.25
C ALA A 107 23.21 -32.34 -18.07
N ASP A 108 24.08 -31.63 -17.36
CA ASP A 108 23.66 -30.74 -16.28
C ASP A 108 23.08 -29.42 -16.83
N GLY A 109 21.76 -29.37 -16.97
CA GLY A 109 21.05 -28.19 -17.46
C GLY A 109 21.16 -26.98 -16.51
N ASP A 110 21.39 -27.20 -15.21
CA ASP A 110 21.58 -26.12 -14.23
C ASP A 110 22.95 -25.47 -14.39
N ALA A 111 23.97 -26.28 -14.63
CA ALA A 111 25.32 -25.78 -14.91
C ALA A 111 25.35 -24.93 -16.20
N TRP A 112 24.70 -25.40 -17.27
CA TRP A 112 24.57 -24.63 -18.50
C TRP A 112 23.84 -23.30 -18.29
N PHE A 113 22.75 -23.29 -17.51
CA PHE A 113 22.01 -22.06 -17.20
C PHE A 113 22.86 -21.05 -16.42
N ASN A 114 23.56 -21.52 -15.40
CA ASN A 114 24.42 -20.66 -14.59
C ASN A 114 25.65 -20.17 -15.38
N LEU A 115 26.17 -20.99 -16.30
CA LEU A 115 27.22 -20.57 -17.26
C LEU A 115 26.69 -19.44 -18.16
N GLY A 116 25.49 -19.59 -18.71
CA GLY A 116 24.83 -18.53 -19.49
C GLY A 116 24.70 -17.21 -18.71
N LYS A 117 24.29 -17.27 -17.43
CA LYS A 117 24.25 -16.10 -16.56
C LYS A 117 25.64 -15.44 -16.36
N ALA A 118 26.66 -16.26 -16.11
CA ALA A 118 28.01 -15.75 -15.93
C ALA A 118 28.54 -15.06 -17.19
N LEU A 119 28.29 -15.66 -18.36
CA LEU A 119 28.69 -15.11 -19.65
C LEU A 119 27.94 -13.82 -20.00
N ALA A 120 26.64 -13.75 -19.71
CA ALA A 120 25.83 -12.55 -19.88
C ALA A 120 26.35 -11.37 -19.04
N LEU A 121 26.71 -11.64 -17.77
CA LEU A 121 27.33 -10.63 -16.88
C LEU A 121 28.68 -10.14 -17.38
N LEU A 122 29.40 -10.94 -18.19
CA LEU A 122 30.67 -10.59 -18.83
C LEU A 122 30.49 -9.90 -20.19
N GLY A 123 29.25 -9.66 -20.61
CA GLY A 123 28.95 -9.05 -21.92
C GLY A 123 29.14 -9.98 -23.12
N LYS A 124 29.31 -11.30 -22.89
CA LYS A 124 29.53 -12.32 -23.92
C LYS A 124 28.19 -12.90 -24.42
N GLY A 125 27.37 -12.05 -25.05
CA GLY A 125 25.98 -12.36 -25.39
C GLY A 125 25.81 -13.66 -26.21
N ARG A 126 26.58 -13.83 -27.31
CA ARG A 126 26.46 -15.04 -28.17
C ARG A 126 26.81 -16.34 -27.43
N GLU A 127 27.85 -16.30 -26.58
CA GLU A 127 28.23 -17.47 -25.77
C GLU A 127 27.18 -17.75 -24.70
N ALA A 128 26.60 -16.72 -24.11
CA ALA A 128 25.52 -16.84 -23.14
C ALA A 128 24.26 -17.45 -23.76
N ASP A 129 23.83 -16.98 -24.92
CA ASP A 129 22.67 -17.51 -25.64
C ASP A 129 22.83 -18.99 -25.95
N ALA A 130 24.03 -19.42 -26.47
CA ALA A 130 24.31 -20.83 -26.73
C ALA A 130 24.24 -21.69 -25.44
N ALA A 131 24.72 -21.18 -24.33
CA ALA A 131 24.63 -21.88 -23.04
C ALA A 131 23.18 -21.97 -22.53
N PHE A 132 22.37 -20.90 -22.68
CA PHE A 132 20.94 -20.94 -22.36
C PHE A 132 20.17 -21.93 -23.27
N GLU A 133 20.45 -21.96 -24.58
CA GLU A 133 19.83 -22.94 -25.48
C GLU A 133 20.11 -24.39 -25.05
N LYS A 134 21.36 -24.70 -24.70
CA LYS A 134 21.71 -26.02 -24.16
C LYS A 134 20.96 -26.34 -22.87
N SER A 135 20.87 -25.38 -21.93
CA SER A 135 20.07 -25.57 -20.71
C SER A 135 18.60 -25.83 -21.05
N PHE A 136 18.02 -25.08 -21.98
CA PHE A 136 16.63 -25.22 -22.40
C PHE A 136 16.32 -26.55 -23.11
N ASP A 137 17.24 -27.06 -23.92
CA ASP A 137 17.11 -28.36 -24.55
C ASP A 137 17.10 -29.49 -23.50
N LEU A 138 17.90 -29.33 -22.46
CA LEU A 138 17.99 -30.29 -21.35
C LEU A 138 16.84 -30.17 -20.34
N ASN A 139 16.24 -29.00 -20.26
CA ASN A 139 15.12 -28.70 -19.32
C ASN A 139 14.00 -27.93 -20.03
N PRO A 140 13.06 -28.61 -20.69
CA PRO A 140 11.94 -27.99 -21.39
C PRO A 140 11.02 -27.13 -20.49
N GLU A 141 10.92 -27.45 -19.19
CA GLU A 141 10.15 -26.65 -18.24
C GLU A 141 10.79 -25.26 -18.01
N ARG A 142 12.11 -25.22 -17.88
CA ARG A 142 12.86 -23.97 -17.78
C ARG A 142 12.71 -23.12 -19.04
N LYS A 143 12.71 -23.76 -20.24
CA LYS A 143 12.44 -23.06 -21.49
C LYS A 143 11.06 -22.43 -21.50
N ALA A 144 10.03 -23.16 -21.06
CA ALA A 144 8.67 -22.66 -20.98
C ALA A 144 8.55 -21.48 -19.99
N LEU A 145 9.23 -21.56 -18.84
CA LEU A 145 9.28 -20.47 -17.87
C LEU A 145 9.97 -19.21 -18.42
N ALA A 146 11.12 -19.37 -19.07
CA ALA A 146 11.87 -18.27 -19.67
C ALA A 146 11.06 -17.55 -20.75
N LEU A 147 10.43 -18.31 -21.66
CA LEU A 147 9.56 -17.77 -22.71
C LEU A 147 8.31 -17.09 -22.13
N ALA A 148 7.70 -17.65 -21.09
CA ALA A 148 6.57 -17.02 -20.42
C ALA A 148 6.97 -15.68 -19.76
N ALA A 149 8.14 -15.61 -19.13
CA ALA A 149 8.66 -14.38 -18.55
C ALA A 149 8.95 -13.33 -19.64
N GLU A 150 9.53 -13.74 -20.78
CA GLU A 150 9.77 -12.86 -21.93
C GLU A 150 8.46 -12.33 -22.51
N HIS A 151 7.46 -13.17 -22.73
CA HIS A 151 6.15 -12.74 -23.19
C HIS A 151 5.51 -11.72 -22.23
N HIS A 152 5.65 -11.95 -20.94
CA HIS A 152 5.16 -10.98 -19.94
C HIS A 152 5.86 -9.62 -20.05
N GLN A 153 7.20 -9.62 -20.16
CA GLN A 153 7.98 -8.38 -20.33
C GLN A 153 7.61 -7.61 -21.60
N GLN A 154 7.23 -8.32 -22.66
CA GLN A 154 6.78 -7.76 -23.94
C GLN A 154 5.30 -7.38 -23.95
N GLY A 155 4.60 -7.43 -22.80
CA GLY A 155 3.17 -7.11 -22.69
C GLY A 155 2.23 -8.19 -23.23
N ARG A 156 2.75 -9.32 -23.70
CA ARG A 156 1.96 -10.46 -24.24
C ARG A 156 1.47 -11.38 -23.12
N THR A 157 0.75 -10.81 -22.16
CA THR A 157 0.36 -11.47 -20.90
C THR A 157 -0.48 -12.73 -21.11
N ASP A 158 -1.41 -12.73 -22.09
CA ASP A 158 -2.25 -13.89 -22.38
C ASP A 158 -1.44 -15.10 -22.90
N GLN A 159 -0.36 -14.86 -23.63
CA GLN A 159 0.51 -15.92 -24.10
C GLN A 159 1.32 -16.51 -22.95
N ALA A 160 1.88 -15.66 -22.11
CA ALA A 160 2.58 -16.07 -20.90
C ALA A 160 1.68 -16.93 -19.98
N GLU A 161 0.46 -16.47 -19.75
CA GLU A 161 -0.51 -17.20 -18.92
C GLU A 161 -0.86 -18.58 -19.48
N ARG A 162 -1.14 -18.69 -20.77
CA ARG A 162 -1.42 -19.99 -21.43
C ARG A 162 -0.26 -20.97 -21.27
N MET A 163 0.98 -20.52 -21.49
CA MET A 163 2.18 -21.35 -21.35
C MET A 163 2.37 -21.84 -19.92
N LEU A 164 2.18 -20.97 -18.93
CA LEU A 164 2.31 -21.34 -17.51
C LEU A 164 1.22 -22.32 -17.07
N ARG A 165 -0.03 -22.12 -17.52
CA ARG A 165 -1.12 -23.06 -17.23
C ARG A 165 -0.88 -24.43 -17.88
N GLU A 166 -0.30 -24.48 -19.09
CA GLU A 166 0.08 -25.73 -19.72
C GLU A 166 1.22 -26.43 -18.97
N LEU A 167 2.24 -25.66 -18.54
CA LEU A 167 3.33 -26.17 -17.72
C LEU A 167 2.80 -26.76 -16.40
N LEU A 168 1.91 -26.06 -15.70
CA LEU A 168 1.32 -26.52 -14.45
C LEU A 168 0.36 -27.73 -14.62
N ARG A 169 -0.17 -27.98 -15.81
CA ARG A 169 -0.89 -29.24 -16.07
C ARG A 169 0.06 -30.46 -16.15
N LYS A 170 1.29 -30.27 -16.67
CA LYS A 170 2.31 -31.31 -16.77
C LYS A 170 3.07 -31.47 -15.45
N SER A 171 3.40 -30.36 -14.82
CA SER A 171 4.19 -30.30 -13.60
C SER A 171 3.46 -29.40 -12.56
N PRO A 172 2.42 -29.93 -11.88
CA PRO A 172 1.57 -29.16 -10.99
C PRO A 172 2.33 -28.48 -9.85
N ASP A 173 3.46 -29.02 -9.47
CA ASP A 173 4.27 -28.58 -8.33
C ASP A 173 5.47 -27.73 -8.73
N ASN A 174 5.51 -27.24 -9.97
CA ASN A 174 6.55 -26.31 -10.40
C ASN A 174 6.37 -24.94 -9.73
N VAL A 175 7.21 -24.68 -8.74
CA VAL A 175 7.11 -23.50 -7.85
C VAL A 175 7.30 -22.19 -8.61
N ASP A 176 8.23 -22.16 -9.58
CA ASP A 176 8.48 -20.96 -10.39
C ASP A 176 7.28 -20.64 -11.29
N ALA A 177 6.63 -21.66 -11.85
CA ALA A 177 5.42 -21.48 -12.65
C ALA A 177 4.24 -21.01 -11.80
N LEU A 178 4.08 -21.56 -10.59
CA LEU A 178 3.06 -21.09 -9.63
C LEU A 178 3.27 -19.62 -9.26
N ARG A 179 4.52 -19.23 -8.96
CA ARG A 179 4.87 -17.86 -8.64
C ARG A 179 4.59 -16.91 -9.80
N LEU A 180 5.11 -17.22 -10.99
CA LEU A 180 4.97 -16.35 -12.15
C LEU A 180 3.50 -16.20 -12.57
N LEU A 181 2.70 -17.28 -12.54
CA LEU A 181 1.27 -17.23 -12.80
C LEU A 181 0.55 -16.41 -11.71
N GLY A 182 0.98 -16.50 -10.45
CA GLY A 182 0.49 -15.67 -9.36
C GLY A 182 0.75 -14.18 -9.59
N VAL A 183 1.95 -13.82 -10.07
CA VAL A 183 2.31 -12.44 -10.45
C VAL A 183 1.45 -11.93 -11.61
N LEU A 184 1.24 -12.74 -12.65
CA LEU A 184 0.35 -12.39 -13.77
C LEU A 184 -1.11 -12.21 -13.31
N SER A 185 -1.58 -13.07 -12.42
CA SER A 185 -2.93 -12.96 -11.84
C SER A 185 -3.09 -11.68 -11.00
N LEU A 186 -2.05 -11.30 -10.26
CA LEU A 186 -2.01 -10.03 -9.52
C LEU A 186 -2.08 -8.83 -10.47
N ALA A 187 -1.27 -8.82 -11.52
CA ALA A 187 -1.27 -7.75 -12.52
C ALA A 187 -2.62 -7.63 -13.25
N ALA A 188 -3.33 -8.73 -13.42
CA ALA A 188 -4.68 -8.77 -14.00
C ALA A 188 -5.81 -8.49 -12.97
N GLY A 189 -5.48 -8.11 -11.73
CA GLY A 189 -6.47 -7.84 -10.67
C GLY A 189 -7.18 -9.08 -10.10
N ARG A 190 -6.77 -10.29 -10.49
CA ARG A 190 -7.36 -11.55 -10.00
C ARG A 190 -6.74 -11.96 -8.65
N LEU A 191 -7.01 -11.15 -7.61
CA LEU A 191 -6.33 -11.23 -6.31
C LEU A 191 -6.48 -12.58 -5.61
N GLN A 192 -7.66 -13.23 -5.68
CA GLN A 192 -7.91 -14.54 -5.04
C GLN A 192 -7.14 -15.67 -5.74
N GLU A 193 -7.05 -15.63 -7.07
CA GLU A 193 -6.25 -16.59 -7.82
C GLU A 193 -4.76 -16.42 -7.50
N ALA A 194 -4.27 -15.18 -7.49
CA ALA A 194 -2.89 -14.84 -7.13
C ALA A 194 -2.54 -15.35 -5.72
N GLU A 195 -3.40 -15.09 -4.73
CA GLU A 195 -3.23 -15.59 -3.36
C GLU A 195 -3.11 -17.11 -3.32
N ARG A 196 -4.03 -17.82 -3.96
CA ARG A 196 -4.03 -19.29 -3.97
C ARG A 196 -2.74 -19.86 -4.57
N LEU A 197 -2.29 -19.32 -5.71
CA LEU A 197 -1.09 -19.76 -6.40
C LEU A 197 0.17 -19.49 -5.57
N LEU A 198 0.30 -18.29 -5.02
CA LEU A 198 1.47 -17.90 -4.22
C LEU A 198 1.51 -18.59 -2.86
N LYS A 199 0.37 -18.81 -2.20
CA LYS A 199 0.31 -19.67 -1.00
C LYS A 199 0.80 -21.08 -1.28
N ARG A 200 0.42 -21.65 -2.43
CA ARG A 200 0.91 -22.98 -2.82
C ARG A 200 2.42 -22.94 -3.07
N ALA A 201 2.93 -21.93 -3.78
CA ALA A 201 4.36 -21.77 -4.02
C ALA A 201 5.15 -21.63 -2.71
N THR A 202 4.70 -20.79 -1.76
CA THR A 202 5.36 -20.59 -0.45
C THR A 202 5.21 -21.79 0.49
N HIS A 203 4.17 -22.61 0.34
CA HIS A 203 4.02 -23.85 1.09
C HIS A 203 5.02 -24.91 0.61
N MET A 204 5.23 -25.01 -0.71
CA MET A 204 6.15 -25.98 -1.31
C MET A 204 7.62 -25.58 -1.18
N ALA A 205 7.90 -24.28 -1.24
CA ALA A 205 9.23 -23.70 -1.06
C ALA A 205 9.19 -22.56 -0.01
N PRO A 206 9.18 -22.88 1.29
CA PRO A 206 9.07 -21.87 2.37
C PRO A 206 10.26 -20.91 2.46
N ASP A 207 11.38 -21.26 1.85
CA ASP A 207 12.62 -20.48 1.75
C ASP A 207 12.75 -19.69 0.43
N PHE A 208 11.71 -19.66 -0.38
CA PHE A 208 11.68 -18.89 -1.62
C PHE A 208 11.26 -17.44 -1.34
N ALA A 209 12.26 -16.57 -1.15
CA ALA A 209 12.06 -15.17 -0.77
C ALA A 209 11.17 -14.39 -1.74
N ASP A 210 11.37 -14.57 -3.06
CA ASP A 210 10.56 -13.88 -4.08
C ASP A 210 9.08 -14.24 -4.01
N ALA A 211 8.75 -15.52 -3.72
CA ALA A 211 7.35 -15.94 -3.57
C ALA A 211 6.70 -15.30 -2.33
N GLN A 212 7.45 -15.13 -1.23
CA GLN A 212 7.00 -14.42 -0.04
C GLN A 212 6.80 -12.92 -0.32
N LEU A 213 7.70 -12.29 -1.09
CA LEU A 213 7.55 -10.88 -1.52
C LEU A 213 6.28 -10.69 -2.38
N ASP A 214 6.07 -11.59 -3.35
CA ASP A 214 4.92 -11.50 -4.25
C ASP A 214 3.60 -11.78 -3.50
N LEU A 215 3.60 -12.70 -2.53
CA LEU A 215 2.47 -12.94 -1.63
C LEU A 215 2.17 -11.72 -0.76
N GLY A 216 3.21 -11.07 -0.25
CA GLY A 216 3.08 -9.79 0.49
C GLY A 216 2.42 -8.69 -0.34
N LYS A 217 2.75 -8.58 -1.64
CA LYS A 217 2.07 -7.64 -2.57
C LYS A 217 0.59 -7.97 -2.73
N VAL A 218 0.24 -9.24 -2.90
CA VAL A 218 -1.15 -9.67 -3.04
C VAL A 218 -1.95 -9.31 -1.78
N TYR A 219 -1.43 -9.60 -0.60
CA TYR A 219 -2.08 -9.26 0.65
C TYR A 219 -2.25 -7.75 0.84
N LYS A 220 -1.26 -6.95 0.41
CA LYS A 220 -1.35 -5.49 0.40
C LYS A 220 -2.53 -5.01 -0.45
N GLU A 221 -2.66 -5.52 -1.69
CA GLU A 221 -3.75 -5.16 -2.60
C GLU A 221 -5.13 -5.64 -2.08
N GLN A 222 -5.16 -6.70 -1.29
CA GLN A 222 -6.36 -7.17 -0.60
C GLN A 222 -6.66 -6.44 0.71
N HIS A 223 -5.84 -5.46 1.11
CA HIS A 223 -5.90 -4.79 2.41
C HIS A 223 -5.74 -5.74 3.62
N LYS A 224 -5.15 -6.91 3.42
CA LYS A 224 -4.79 -7.88 4.48
C LYS A 224 -3.43 -7.51 5.06
N LEU A 225 -3.36 -6.36 5.76
CA LEU A 225 -2.08 -5.75 6.15
C LEU A 225 -1.25 -6.63 7.10
N ALA A 226 -1.89 -7.36 8.02
CA ALA A 226 -1.18 -8.27 8.94
C ALA A 226 -0.48 -9.40 8.18
N ASP A 227 -1.19 -10.05 7.25
CA ASP A 227 -0.64 -11.12 6.43
C ASP A 227 0.46 -10.60 5.49
N ALA A 228 0.30 -9.39 4.95
CA ALA A 228 1.31 -8.73 4.13
C ALA A 228 2.61 -8.49 4.91
N ILE A 229 2.51 -7.95 6.13
CA ILE A 229 3.66 -7.72 7.01
C ILE A 229 4.37 -9.05 7.28
N ALA A 230 3.65 -10.09 7.69
CA ALA A 230 4.24 -11.39 8.01
C ALA A 230 4.99 -12.01 6.81
N ALA A 231 4.40 -11.96 5.60
CA ALA A 231 5.03 -12.46 4.38
C ALA A 231 6.29 -11.67 4.03
N LEU A 232 6.26 -10.33 4.13
CA LEU A 232 7.39 -9.45 3.83
C LEU A 232 8.53 -9.59 4.86
N GLU A 233 8.20 -9.71 6.15
CA GLU A 233 9.19 -9.99 7.20
C GLU A 233 9.88 -11.35 6.97
N ARG A 234 9.11 -12.35 6.54
CA ARG A 234 9.68 -13.66 6.16
C ARG A 234 10.63 -13.54 4.96
N ALA A 235 10.24 -12.79 3.91
CA ALA A 235 11.10 -12.55 2.75
C ALA A 235 12.41 -11.84 3.14
N ILE A 236 12.33 -10.81 4.01
CA ILE A 236 13.49 -10.07 4.51
C ILE A 236 14.41 -10.99 5.36
N ALA A 237 13.82 -11.85 6.20
CA ALA A 237 14.60 -12.82 6.97
C ALA A 237 15.38 -13.80 6.07
N LEU A 238 14.81 -14.17 4.94
CA LEU A 238 15.46 -15.01 3.92
C LEU A 238 16.53 -14.23 3.15
N GLU A 239 16.31 -12.95 2.84
CA GLU A 239 17.23 -12.10 2.07
C GLU A 239 17.43 -10.71 2.73
N PRO A 240 18.22 -10.60 3.81
CA PRO A 240 18.42 -9.34 4.55
C PRO A 240 19.08 -8.21 3.73
N GLY A 241 19.73 -8.52 2.62
CA GLY A 241 20.32 -7.54 1.69
C GLY A 241 19.36 -7.03 0.61
N ASN A 242 18.14 -7.55 0.55
CA ASN A 242 17.15 -7.16 -0.46
C ASN A 242 16.42 -5.87 -0.04
N PHE A 243 16.90 -4.72 -0.54
CA PHE A 243 16.31 -3.40 -0.25
C PHE A 243 14.82 -3.32 -0.64
N TYR A 244 14.40 -4.06 -1.67
CA TYR A 244 13.02 -4.02 -2.16
C TYR A 244 12.03 -4.64 -1.16
N GLY A 245 12.45 -5.68 -0.42
CA GLY A 245 11.66 -6.23 0.68
C GLY A 245 11.36 -5.20 1.76
N TYR A 246 12.38 -4.44 2.19
CA TYR A 246 12.21 -3.34 3.16
C TYR A 246 11.33 -2.21 2.60
N PHE A 247 11.48 -1.88 1.31
CA PHE A 247 10.65 -0.86 0.67
C PHE A 247 9.17 -1.25 0.65
N LEU A 248 8.85 -2.49 0.28
CA LEU A 248 7.50 -3.02 0.34
C LEU A 248 6.97 -3.06 1.77
N LEU A 249 7.75 -3.55 2.71
CA LEU A 249 7.37 -3.60 4.12
C LEU A 249 7.03 -2.21 4.65
N ALA A 250 7.87 -1.20 4.40
CA ALA A 250 7.60 0.18 4.78
C ALA A 250 6.29 0.70 4.19
N SER A 251 6.00 0.36 2.91
CA SER A 251 4.77 0.75 2.23
C SER A 251 3.51 0.10 2.80
N VAL A 252 3.63 -1.02 3.53
CA VAL A 252 2.53 -1.71 4.22
C VAL A 252 2.42 -1.26 5.68
N LEU A 253 3.53 -1.03 6.36
CA LEU A 253 3.57 -0.55 7.75
C LEU A 253 2.94 0.84 7.88
N SER A 254 3.13 1.70 6.89
CA SER A 254 2.51 3.03 6.86
C SER A 254 0.97 2.98 6.95
N PRO A 255 0.21 2.27 6.11
CA PRO A 255 -1.24 2.13 6.28
C PRO A 255 -1.63 1.31 7.52
N ALA A 256 -0.77 0.42 8.04
CA ALA A 256 -1.02 -0.36 9.25
C ALA A 256 -0.85 0.42 10.57
N ALA A 257 -0.70 1.74 10.54
CA ALA A 257 -0.46 2.61 11.68
C ALA A 257 0.86 2.35 12.45
N ARG A 258 1.78 1.56 11.87
CA ARG A 258 3.12 1.29 12.42
C ARG A 258 4.13 2.29 11.86
N THR A 259 3.93 3.58 12.19
CA THR A 259 4.68 4.69 11.57
C THR A 259 6.18 4.63 11.87
N ASP A 260 6.55 4.34 13.12
CA ASP A 260 7.97 4.27 13.51
C ASP A 260 8.69 3.11 12.84
N ASP A 261 8.02 1.96 12.71
CA ASP A 261 8.55 0.80 11.98
C ASP A 261 8.72 1.10 10.48
N ALA A 262 7.77 1.86 9.89
CA ALA A 262 7.87 2.30 8.50
C ALA A 262 9.09 3.23 8.29
N ILE A 263 9.32 4.19 9.20
CA ILE A 263 10.49 5.06 9.18
C ILE A 263 11.78 4.23 9.24
N ALA A 264 11.85 3.26 10.17
CA ALA A 264 13.01 2.38 10.31
C ALA A 264 13.25 1.55 9.03
N ALA A 265 12.20 1.00 8.43
CA ALA A 265 12.29 0.23 7.19
C ALA A 265 12.74 1.09 6.00
N TYR A 266 12.21 2.33 5.83
CA TYR A 266 12.70 3.25 4.78
C TYR A 266 14.16 3.65 5.01
N ARG A 267 14.58 3.93 6.25
CA ARG A 267 15.99 4.20 6.56
C ARG A 267 16.88 3.01 6.17
N LYS A 268 16.39 1.78 6.39
CA LYS A 268 17.12 0.57 5.96
C LYS A 268 17.24 0.45 4.45
N VAL A 269 16.21 0.83 3.69
CA VAL A 269 16.31 0.94 2.22
C VAL A 269 17.42 1.92 1.83
N LEU A 270 17.49 3.08 2.48
CA LEU A 270 18.47 4.13 2.16
C LEU A 270 19.91 3.78 2.58
N GLU A 271 20.09 2.96 3.63
CA GLU A 271 21.40 2.37 3.94
C GLU A 271 21.89 1.45 2.82
N LEU A 272 21.00 0.62 2.27
CA LEU A 272 21.31 -0.32 1.18
C LEU A 272 21.40 0.36 -0.19
N ARG A 273 20.59 1.42 -0.41
CA ARG A 273 20.43 2.15 -1.66
C ARG A 273 20.24 3.66 -1.41
N PRO A 274 21.30 4.43 -1.14
CA PRO A 274 21.21 5.86 -0.78
C PRO A 274 20.56 6.74 -1.86
N ARG A 275 20.63 6.33 -3.13
CA ARG A 275 20.06 7.07 -4.27
C ARG A 275 18.66 6.59 -4.68
N HIS A 276 17.90 5.99 -3.77
CA HIS A 276 16.54 5.52 -4.06
C HIS A 276 15.51 6.63 -3.77
N ALA A 277 15.16 7.42 -4.80
CA ALA A 277 14.26 8.58 -4.67
C ALA A 277 12.90 8.21 -4.04
N GLY A 278 12.30 7.07 -4.44
CA GLY A 278 11.03 6.62 -3.85
C GLY A 278 11.11 6.30 -2.34
N ALA A 279 12.27 5.87 -1.84
CA ALA A 279 12.44 5.65 -0.41
C ALA A 279 12.58 6.98 0.36
N TRP A 280 13.24 7.97 -0.22
CA TRP A 280 13.28 9.32 0.32
C TRP A 280 11.89 9.96 0.40
N LEU A 281 11.07 9.81 -0.66
CA LEU A 281 9.68 10.25 -0.66
C LEU A 281 8.85 9.55 0.40
N GLY A 282 8.91 8.21 0.47
CA GLY A 282 8.19 7.41 1.46
C GLY A 282 8.61 7.74 2.90
N LEU A 283 9.91 7.95 3.14
CA LEU A 283 10.43 8.42 4.43
C LEU A 283 9.85 9.79 4.80
N GLY A 284 9.82 10.74 3.86
CA GLY A 284 9.21 12.05 4.06
C GLY A 284 7.73 11.96 4.47
N HIS A 285 6.96 11.09 3.82
CA HIS A 285 5.55 10.85 4.19
C HIS A 285 5.39 10.24 5.59
N ALA A 286 6.23 9.26 5.96
CA ALA A 286 6.19 8.64 7.28
C ALA A 286 6.59 9.64 8.38
N LEU A 287 7.64 10.43 8.17
CA LEU A 287 8.08 11.49 9.08
C LEU A 287 7.02 12.60 9.26
N LYS A 288 6.39 13.04 8.16
CA LYS A 288 5.25 13.97 8.22
C LYS A 288 4.12 13.40 9.09
N THR A 289 3.78 12.14 8.90
CA THR A 289 2.73 11.45 9.68
C THR A 289 3.09 11.40 11.17
N ALA A 290 4.37 11.17 11.49
CA ALA A 290 4.90 11.21 12.87
C ALA A 290 4.95 12.63 13.46
N GLY A 291 4.75 13.68 12.64
CA GLY A 291 4.88 15.08 13.07
C GLY A 291 6.32 15.62 13.08
N GLN A 292 7.27 14.87 12.52
CA GLN A 292 8.69 15.24 12.39
C GLN A 292 8.91 16.07 11.11
N GLN A 293 8.42 17.30 11.12
CA GLN A 293 8.30 18.12 9.92
C GLN A 293 9.65 18.49 9.29
N GLU A 294 10.64 18.89 10.08
CA GLU A 294 11.95 19.29 9.57
C GLU A 294 12.65 18.12 8.84
N GLU A 295 12.63 16.92 9.46
CA GLU A 295 13.18 15.73 8.84
C GLU A 295 12.41 15.33 7.57
N ALA A 296 11.07 15.50 7.56
CA ALA A 296 10.26 15.23 6.38
C ALA A 296 10.65 16.14 5.21
N ILE A 297 10.84 17.45 5.47
CA ILE A 297 11.31 18.40 4.45
C ILE A 297 12.68 18.01 3.94
N ALA A 298 13.62 17.65 4.82
CA ALA A 298 14.96 17.18 4.42
C ALA A 298 14.89 15.95 3.51
N ALA A 299 14.03 14.98 3.84
CA ALA A 299 13.81 13.79 3.01
C ALA A 299 13.21 14.13 1.64
N TYR A 300 12.22 15.04 1.58
CA TYR A 300 11.66 15.51 0.31
C TYR A 300 12.70 16.25 -0.53
N ARG A 301 13.57 17.07 0.07
CA ARG A 301 14.67 17.75 -0.63
C ARG A 301 15.65 16.76 -1.26
N GLU A 302 16.01 15.68 -0.55
CA GLU A 302 16.84 14.62 -1.12
C GLU A 302 16.14 13.87 -2.27
N CYS A 303 14.83 13.63 -2.17
CA CYS A 303 14.07 13.09 -3.30
C CYS A 303 14.14 14.01 -4.53
N LEU A 304 13.93 15.32 -4.34
CA LEU A 304 13.99 16.31 -5.44
C LEU A 304 15.39 16.47 -6.02
N ARG A 305 16.44 16.37 -5.20
CA ARG A 305 17.82 16.37 -5.70
C ARG A 305 18.10 15.20 -6.64
N LEU A 306 17.51 14.03 -6.35
CA LEU A 306 17.63 12.82 -7.18
C LEU A 306 16.69 12.82 -8.39
N ARG A 307 15.50 13.40 -8.24
CA ARG A 307 14.44 13.43 -9.24
C ARG A 307 13.73 14.80 -9.21
N PRO A 308 14.27 15.84 -9.86
CA PRO A 308 13.67 17.18 -9.85
C PRO A 308 12.26 17.25 -10.44
N GLY A 309 11.90 16.34 -11.37
CA GLY A 309 10.57 16.18 -11.96
C GLY A 309 9.55 15.46 -11.09
N SER A 310 9.85 15.13 -9.83
CA SER A 310 8.90 14.46 -8.92
C SER A 310 7.82 15.42 -8.46
N GLY A 311 6.72 15.51 -9.21
CA GLY A 311 5.57 16.36 -8.86
C GLY A 311 4.96 15.98 -7.50
N GLU A 312 4.86 14.70 -7.19
CA GLU A 312 4.36 14.23 -5.89
C GLU A 312 5.16 14.79 -4.71
N THR A 313 6.48 14.89 -4.86
CA THR A 313 7.35 15.46 -3.83
C THR A 313 7.09 16.97 -3.68
N TRP A 314 6.96 17.71 -4.78
CA TRP A 314 6.63 19.14 -4.77
C TRP A 314 5.29 19.40 -4.10
N TRP A 315 4.25 18.62 -4.48
CA TRP A 315 2.93 18.72 -3.85
C TRP A 315 2.98 18.37 -2.36
N SER A 316 3.73 17.34 -1.98
CA SER A 316 3.87 16.93 -0.57
C SER A 316 4.48 18.03 0.30
N MET A 317 5.47 18.77 -0.24
CA MET A 317 6.05 19.93 0.43
C MET A 317 5.07 21.11 0.48
N ALA A 318 4.42 21.46 -0.62
CA ALA A 318 3.43 22.54 -0.68
C ALA A 318 2.25 22.29 0.26
N ASN A 319 1.85 21.03 0.41
CA ASN A 319 0.74 20.62 1.27
C ASN A 319 1.13 20.48 2.76
N LEU A 320 2.37 20.81 3.13
CA LEU A 320 2.75 21.11 4.52
C LEU A 320 2.24 22.52 4.84
N LYS A 321 1.18 22.62 5.66
CA LYS A 321 0.44 23.89 5.86
C LYS A 321 1.27 25.00 6.55
N THR A 322 2.33 24.61 7.25
CA THR A 322 3.23 25.51 7.99
C THR A 322 4.53 25.80 7.23
N TYR A 323 4.77 25.13 6.10
CA TYR A 323 5.92 25.33 5.24
C TYR A 323 5.54 26.11 3.98
N LYS A 324 6.34 27.12 3.63
CA LYS A 324 6.16 27.92 2.41
C LYS A 324 7.29 27.64 1.43
N LEU A 325 6.93 27.39 0.20
CA LEU A 325 7.88 27.20 -0.90
C LEU A 325 8.60 28.54 -1.21
N SER A 326 9.90 28.47 -1.47
CA SER A 326 10.73 29.62 -1.83
C SER A 326 10.52 30.04 -3.30
N ASP A 327 11.08 31.19 -3.70
CA ASP A 327 11.05 31.63 -5.10
C ASP A 327 11.85 30.67 -6.00
N ASP A 328 12.96 30.13 -5.51
CA ASP A 328 13.75 29.11 -6.21
C ASP A 328 12.93 27.84 -6.44
N ASP A 329 12.10 27.44 -5.50
CA ASP A 329 11.22 26.28 -5.63
C ASP A 329 10.16 26.49 -6.71
N ILE A 330 9.53 27.66 -6.72
CA ILE A 330 8.55 28.04 -7.74
C ILE A 330 9.21 28.04 -9.11
N HIS A 331 10.36 28.71 -9.24
CA HIS A 331 11.10 28.75 -10.49
C HIS A 331 11.51 27.33 -10.97
N ALA A 332 11.96 26.47 -10.05
CA ALA A 332 12.31 25.10 -10.39
C ALA A 332 11.11 24.31 -10.93
N MET A 333 9.92 24.44 -10.32
CA MET A 333 8.69 23.81 -10.82
C MET A 333 8.28 24.33 -12.18
N GLN A 334 8.33 25.66 -12.39
CA GLN A 334 8.00 26.30 -13.67
C GLN A 334 8.95 25.83 -14.78
N LEU A 335 10.25 25.72 -14.51
CA LEU A 335 11.23 25.17 -15.47
C LEU A 335 10.95 23.71 -15.83
N GLN A 336 10.49 22.87 -14.87
CA GLN A 336 10.12 21.50 -15.17
C GLN A 336 8.86 21.43 -16.05
N LEU A 337 7.86 22.28 -15.79
CA LEU A 337 6.65 22.37 -16.62
C LEU A 337 6.95 22.84 -18.04
N ALA A 338 7.79 23.87 -18.18
CA ALA A 338 8.18 24.42 -19.49
C ALA A 338 8.98 23.43 -20.35
N LYS A 339 9.84 22.61 -19.75
CA LYS A 339 10.57 21.54 -20.45
C LYS A 339 9.64 20.53 -21.11
N GLN A 340 8.50 20.27 -20.50
CA GLN A 340 7.52 19.32 -21.01
C GLN A 340 6.73 19.84 -22.21
N GLU A 341 6.48 21.14 -22.28
CA GLU A 341 5.74 21.73 -23.41
C GLU A 341 6.50 21.63 -24.74
N GLY A 342 7.82 21.36 -24.68
CA GLY A 342 8.70 21.18 -25.85
C GLY A 342 9.10 19.74 -26.17
N ALA A 343 8.80 18.77 -25.30
CA ALA A 343 9.18 17.37 -25.45
C ALA A 343 7.92 16.50 -25.68
N GLY A 344 7.98 15.56 -26.63
CA GLY A 344 6.91 14.56 -26.81
C GLY A 344 6.77 13.66 -25.57
N GLU A 345 5.65 12.94 -25.46
CA GLU A 345 5.28 12.09 -24.31
C GLU A 345 6.30 10.98 -23.93
N ASP A 346 7.38 10.81 -24.69
CA ASP A 346 8.31 9.67 -24.60
C ASP A 346 9.65 9.96 -23.90
N GLU A 347 9.90 11.14 -23.34
CA GLU A 347 11.12 11.37 -22.58
C GLU A 347 10.97 10.95 -21.10
N GLU A 348 11.85 10.02 -20.68
CA GLU A 348 11.93 9.43 -19.35
C GLU A 348 11.72 10.44 -18.20
N GLY A 349 10.59 10.37 -17.53
CA GLY A 349 10.46 10.84 -16.15
C GLY A 349 9.40 11.85 -15.80
N PHE A 350 8.62 12.39 -16.73
CA PHE A 350 7.58 13.37 -16.41
C PHE A 350 6.19 12.90 -16.86
N SER A 351 5.44 12.29 -15.91
CA SER A 351 4.07 11.83 -16.17
C SER A 351 3.06 12.97 -16.06
N THR A 352 1.90 12.83 -16.71
CA THR A 352 0.75 13.74 -16.53
C THR A 352 0.41 13.94 -15.06
N GLN A 353 0.54 12.89 -14.22
CA GLN A 353 0.34 13.00 -12.78
C GLN A 353 1.39 13.92 -12.11
N SER A 354 2.66 13.88 -12.54
CA SER A 354 3.67 14.83 -12.04
C SER A 354 3.35 16.27 -12.41
N ARG A 355 2.80 16.51 -13.62
CA ARG A 355 2.31 17.82 -14.05
C ARG A 355 1.20 18.32 -13.14
N VAL A 356 0.16 17.51 -12.91
CA VAL A 356 -0.95 17.85 -12.02
C VAL A 356 -0.44 18.21 -10.62
N ASN A 357 0.42 17.38 -10.05
CA ASN A 357 0.99 17.63 -8.72
C ASN A 357 1.75 18.97 -8.66
N MET A 358 2.53 19.32 -9.69
CA MET A 358 3.25 20.60 -9.73
C MET A 358 2.31 21.79 -9.90
N LEU A 359 1.25 21.67 -10.70
CA LEU A 359 0.24 22.73 -10.86
C LEU A 359 -0.44 23.03 -9.51
N PHE A 360 -0.85 22.00 -8.76
CA PHE A 360 -1.39 22.18 -7.42
C PHE A 360 -0.36 22.76 -6.43
N ALA A 361 0.91 22.36 -6.54
CA ALA A 361 1.97 22.90 -5.70
C ALA A 361 2.21 24.40 -5.98
N LEU A 362 2.21 24.80 -7.25
CA LEU A 362 2.30 26.20 -7.66
C LEU A 362 1.09 27.00 -7.22
N ALA A 363 -0.12 26.49 -7.42
CA ALA A 363 -1.35 27.11 -6.93
C ALA A 363 -1.28 27.42 -5.43
N LYS A 364 -0.85 26.42 -4.64
CA LYS A 364 -0.67 26.59 -3.20
C LYS A 364 0.43 27.61 -2.85
N ALA A 365 1.54 27.61 -3.59
CA ALA A 365 2.63 28.56 -3.37
C ALA A 365 2.20 30.01 -3.61
N TYR A 366 1.42 30.26 -4.67
CA TYR A 366 0.88 31.60 -4.96
C TYR A 366 -0.20 32.02 -3.96
N GLU A 367 -1.08 31.09 -3.56
CA GLU A 367 -2.04 31.35 -2.49
C GLU A 367 -1.35 31.78 -1.17
N ASP A 368 -0.25 31.13 -0.80
CA ASP A 368 0.53 31.45 0.41
C ASP A 368 1.20 32.84 0.34
N ARG A 369 1.35 33.39 -0.87
CA ARG A 369 1.82 34.76 -1.13
C ARG A 369 0.69 35.78 -1.23
N GLY A 370 -0.57 35.32 -1.23
CA GLY A 370 -1.76 36.19 -1.36
C GLY A 370 -2.07 36.56 -2.81
N ASP A 371 -1.44 35.93 -3.80
CA ASP A 371 -1.77 36.06 -5.21
C ASP A 371 -2.88 35.07 -5.59
N ASP A 372 -4.11 35.42 -5.23
CA ASP A 372 -5.28 34.56 -5.39
C ASP A 372 -5.66 34.32 -6.85
N LEU A 373 -5.43 35.31 -7.73
CA LEU A 373 -5.71 35.18 -9.16
C LEU A 373 -4.80 34.13 -9.81
N LEU A 374 -3.50 34.26 -9.62
CA LEU A 374 -2.54 33.30 -10.20
C LEU A 374 -2.68 31.92 -9.54
N ALA A 375 -2.99 31.87 -8.25
CA ALA A 375 -3.31 30.62 -7.56
C ALA A 375 -4.51 29.93 -8.20
N TRP A 376 -5.59 30.70 -8.51
CA TRP A 376 -6.77 30.17 -9.16
C TRP A 376 -6.49 29.61 -10.56
N GLU A 377 -5.73 30.34 -11.38
CA GLU A 377 -5.31 29.86 -12.71
C GLU A 377 -4.62 28.50 -12.66
N TYR A 378 -3.68 28.31 -11.70
CA TYR A 378 -3.01 27.03 -11.52
C TYR A 378 -3.95 25.95 -10.96
N TYR A 379 -4.89 26.28 -10.06
CA TYR A 379 -5.92 25.34 -9.61
C TYR A 379 -6.80 24.87 -10.76
N VAL A 380 -7.27 25.78 -11.62
CA VAL A 380 -8.09 25.43 -12.79
C VAL A 380 -7.32 24.52 -13.74
N GLN A 381 -6.07 24.84 -14.06
CA GLN A 381 -5.22 23.99 -14.94
C GLN A 381 -4.98 22.60 -14.32
N GLY A 382 -4.68 22.54 -13.02
CA GLY A 382 -4.46 21.29 -12.31
C GLY A 382 -5.70 20.41 -12.24
N ASN A 383 -6.85 21.00 -11.89
CA ASN A 383 -8.13 20.31 -11.83
C ASN A 383 -8.58 19.82 -13.20
N SER A 384 -8.54 20.68 -14.23
CA SER A 384 -8.92 20.29 -15.60
C SER A 384 -8.06 19.14 -16.13
N THR A 385 -6.73 19.18 -15.87
CA THR A 385 -5.81 18.11 -16.27
C THR A 385 -6.14 16.80 -15.50
N GLN A 386 -6.43 16.88 -14.22
CA GLN A 386 -6.81 15.72 -13.41
C GLN A 386 -8.17 15.16 -13.82
N ARG A 387 -9.15 16.03 -14.09
CA ARG A 387 -10.50 15.63 -14.51
C ARG A 387 -10.48 14.79 -15.80
N MET A 388 -9.54 15.07 -16.73
CA MET A 388 -9.38 14.26 -17.94
C MET A 388 -8.87 12.84 -17.66
N GLN A 389 -8.22 12.61 -16.52
CA GLN A 389 -7.72 11.29 -16.11
C GLN A 389 -8.72 10.53 -15.24
N GLU A 390 -9.68 11.23 -14.66
CA GLU A 390 -10.70 10.66 -13.78
C GLU A 390 -11.98 10.37 -14.56
N SER A 391 -12.65 9.29 -14.18
CA SER A 391 -13.98 8.96 -14.71
C SER A 391 -15.00 9.17 -13.60
N TYR A 392 -15.58 10.36 -13.55
CA TYR A 392 -16.69 10.66 -12.66
C TYR A 392 -17.98 10.89 -13.48
N ASP A 393 -19.05 10.27 -13.02
CA ASP A 393 -20.39 10.39 -13.62
C ASP A 393 -21.39 10.72 -12.49
N PRO A 394 -21.92 11.96 -12.44
CA PRO A 394 -22.87 12.39 -11.43
C PRO A 394 -24.19 11.61 -11.50
N VAL A 395 -24.64 11.24 -12.70
CA VAL A 395 -25.86 10.44 -12.89
C VAL A 395 -25.70 9.06 -12.26
N ARG A 396 -24.55 8.44 -12.43
CA ARG A 396 -24.25 7.16 -11.78
C ARG A 396 -24.27 7.29 -10.25
N THR A 397 -23.75 8.37 -9.70
CA THR A 397 -23.79 8.66 -8.26
C THR A 397 -25.23 8.75 -7.77
N GLU A 398 -26.08 9.49 -8.48
CA GLU A 398 -27.50 9.61 -8.16
C GLU A 398 -28.21 8.27 -8.20
N VAL A 399 -28.04 7.49 -9.27
CA VAL A 399 -28.65 6.15 -9.43
C VAL A 399 -28.24 5.21 -8.29
N VAL A 400 -26.97 5.21 -7.90
CA VAL A 400 -26.48 4.37 -6.78
C VAL A 400 -27.11 4.81 -5.46
N ASN A 401 -27.24 6.11 -5.22
CA ASN A 401 -27.89 6.64 -4.01
C ASN A 401 -29.38 6.27 -3.99
N ASP A 402 -30.08 6.36 -5.12
CA ASP A 402 -31.48 5.92 -5.24
C ASP A 402 -31.65 4.43 -4.92
N GLU A 403 -30.75 3.59 -5.43
CA GLU A 403 -30.74 2.16 -5.12
C GLU A 403 -30.47 1.88 -3.64
N ILE A 404 -29.57 2.64 -3.01
CA ILE A 404 -29.31 2.53 -1.58
C ILE A 404 -30.56 2.88 -0.77
N MET A 405 -31.20 4.01 -1.06
CA MET A 405 -32.44 4.43 -0.40
C MET A 405 -33.58 3.42 -0.62
N ALA A 406 -33.70 2.87 -1.83
CA ALA A 406 -34.72 1.88 -2.16
C ALA A 406 -34.50 0.53 -1.44
N VAL A 407 -33.27 0.15 -1.15
CA VAL A 407 -32.94 -1.08 -0.39
C VAL A 407 -33.14 -0.85 1.11
N PHE A 408 -32.53 0.21 1.65
CA PHE A 408 -32.56 0.51 3.08
C PHE A 408 -33.79 1.38 3.46
N ASN A 409 -34.98 1.01 2.95
CA ASN A 409 -36.22 1.69 3.29
C ASN A 409 -36.68 1.39 4.73
N PRO A 410 -37.64 2.16 5.30
CA PRO A 410 -38.06 1.99 6.69
C PRO A 410 -38.54 0.58 7.03
N GLU A 411 -39.27 -0.08 6.12
CA GLU A 411 -39.77 -1.45 6.32
C GLU A 411 -38.64 -2.45 6.42
N PHE A 412 -37.66 -2.40 5.51
CA PHE A 412 -36.49 -3.28 5.53
C PHE A 412 -35.62 -3.06 6.76
N LEU A 413 -35.38 -1.80 7.13
CA LEU A 413 -34.59 -1.45 8.31
C LEU A 413 -35.25 -1.98 9.60
N GLU A 414 -36.57 -1.89 9.74
CA GLU A 414 -37.27 -2.43 10.91
C GLU A 414 -37.30 -3.96 10.93
N GLN A 415 -37.48 -4.61 9.76
CA GLN A 415 -37.44 -6.08 9.66
C GLN A 415 -36.06 -6.68 10.02
N GLN A 416 -34.99 -5.98 9.73
CA GLN A 416 -33.61 -6.43 9.96
C GLN A 416 -32.99 -5.87 11.25
N LYS A 417 -33.76 -5.16 12.05
CA LYS A 417 -33.34 -4.53 13.29
C LYS A 417 -32.76 -5.54 14.28
N ASP A 418 -31.70 -5.12 14.98
CA ASP A 418 -31.03 -5.87 16.07
C ASP A 418 -30.41 -7.22 15.66
N LEU A 419 -30.28 -7.51 14.36
CA LEU A 419 -29.63 -8.73 13.86
C LEU A 419 -28.12 -8.58 13.67
N GLY A 420 -27.57 -7.39 13.90
CA GLY A 420 -26.17 -7.07 13.76
C GLY A 420 -25.29 -7.53 14.92
N HIS A 421 -24.01 -7.28 14.81
CA HIS A 421 -23.05 -7.53 15.88
C HIS A 421 -23.21 -6.49 17.01
N PRO A 422 -23.33 -6.90 18.28
CA PRO A 422 -23.71 -6.02 19.39
C PRO A 422 -22.59 -5.07 19.88
N SER A 423 -21.43 -5.07 19.27
CA SER A 423 -20.32 -4.20 19.68
C SER A 423 -20.69 -2.71 19.61
N ASN A 424 -20.29 -1.96 20.63
CA ASN A 424 -20.38 -0.51 20.71
C ASN A 424 -19.02 0.17 20.58
N GLU A 425 -17.97 -0.57 20.20
CA GLU A 425 -16.61 -0.07 20.10
C GLU A 425 -16.42 0.98 19.00
N PRO A 426 -17.00 0.84 17.78
CA PRO A 426 -16.76 1.79 16.71
C PRO A 426 -17.50 3.12 16.88
N ILE A 427 -16.80 4.20 16.55
CA ILE A 427 -17.35 5.55 16.33
C ILE A 427 -17.03 5.93 14.90
N PHE A 428 -18.04 6.01 14.05
CA PHE A 428 -17.87 6.40 12.64
C PHE A 428 -18.00 7.92 12.49
N VAL A 429 -16.99 8.56 11.91
CA VAL A 429 -17.04 9.97 11.52
C VAL A 429 -17.16 10.02 9.99
N ILE A 430 -18.36 10.38 9.53
CA ILE A 430 -18.75 10.45 8.12
C ILE A 430 -18.95 11.90 7.68
N GLY A 431 -19.28 12.13 6.41
CA GLY A 431 -19.57 13.44 5.84
C GLY A 431 -18.88 13.66 4.51
N LEU A 432 -18.54 14.89 4.18
CA LEU A 432 -17.69 15.20 3.03
C LEU A 432 -16.22 15.38 3.44
N PRO A 433 -15.26 15.16 2.54
CA PRO A 433 -13.89 15.57 2.77
C PRO A 433 -13.82 17.07 3.13
N ARG A 434 -12.87 17.47 3.96
CA ARG A 434 -12.64 18.87 4.33
C ARG A 434 -13.76 19.54 5.14
N SER A 435 -14.68 18.78 5.71
CA SER A 435 -15.79 19.25 6.57
C SER A 435 -15.44 19.37 8.06
N GLY A 436 -14.18 19.19 8.46
CA GLY A 436 -13.76 19.20 9.87
C GLY A 436 -13.71 17.82 10.54
N SER A 437 -13.91 16.74 9.79
CA SER A 437 -13.89 15.37 10.31
C SER A 437 -12.60 14.98 11.04
N THR A 438 -11.44 15.50 10.62
CA THR A 438 -10.16 15.29 11.32
C THR A 438 -10.10 16.02 12.67
N LEU A 439 -10.75 17.18 12.78
CA LEU A 439 -10.86 17.89 14.06
C LEU A 439 -11.69 17.08 15.06
N LEU A 440 -12.84 16.55 14.63
CA LEU A 440 -13.67 15.69 15.46
C LEU A 440 -12.94 14.41 15.88
N GLU A 441 -12.20 13.78 14.95
CA GLU A 441 -11.35 12.64 15.27
C GLU A 441 -10.31 12.98 16.33
N GLN A 442 -9.62 14.13 16.20
CA GLN A 442 -8.58 14.54 17.13
C GLN A 442 -9.16 14.85 18.53
N ILE A 443 -10.29 15.53 18.61
CA ILE A 443 -11.00 15.83 19.87
C ILE A 443 -11.34 14.52 20.59
N LEU A 444 -12.03 13.61 19.91
CA LEU A 444 -12.47 12.34 20.49
C LEU A 444 -11.30 11.39 20.82
N ALA A 445 -10.26 11.35 19.98
CA ALA A 445 -9.09 10.50 20.21
C ALA A 445 -8.21 11.00 21.37
N SER A 446 -8.42 12.23 21.83
CA SER A 446 -7.78 12.78 23.04
C SER A 446 -8.39 12.22 24.33
N HIS A 447 -9.57 11.59 24.26
CA HIS A 447 -10.21 10.92 25.38
C HIS A 447 -9.47 9.63 25.76
N SER A 448 -9.36 9.34 27.05
CA SER A 448 -8.65 8.17 27.59
C SER A 448 -9.22 6.84 27.06
N GLN A 449 -10.54 6.76 26.79
CA GLN A 449 -11.24 5.58 26.34
C GLN A 449 -11.33 5.43 24.82
N VAL A 450 -10.83 6.38 24.03
CA VAL A 450 -11.00 6.39 22.57
C VAL A 450 -9.66 6.44 21.87
N GLU A 451 -9.44 5.54 20.88
CA GLU A 451 -8.28 5.61 19.99
C GLU A 451 -8.70 6.05 18.58
N GLY A 452 -7.91 6.92 17.96
CA GLY A 452 -8.09 7.31 16.56
C GLY A 452 -7.34 6.34 15.65
N THR A 453 -8.01 5.80 14.64
CA THR A 453 -7.37 4.84 13.72
C THR A 453 -6.96 5.44 12.39
N SER A 454 -7.80 6.12 11.70
CA SER A 454 -7.66 6.85 10.42
C SER A 454 -8.87 6.61 9.50
N GLU A 455 -8.67 6.75 8.18
CA GLU A 455 -9.66 6.42 7.15
C GLU A 455 -9.57 4.92 6.82
N LEU A 456 -10.51 4.12 7.38
CA LEU A 456 -10.51 2.68 7.17
C LEU A 456 -11.35 2.30 5.95
N PRO A 457 -10.83 1.50 5.00
CA PRO A 457 -11.54 1.16 3.77
C PRO A 457 -12.59 0.06 3.95
N TYR A 458 -12.74 -0.49 5.15
CA TYR A 458 -13.36 -1.79 5.36
C TYR A 458 -14.87 -1.82 5.19
N VAL A 459 -15.58 -0.71 5.45
CA VAL A 459 -17.02 -0.60 5.15
C VAL A 459 -17.26 -0.73 3.65
N GLY A 460 -16.48 0.01 2.84
CA GLY A 460 -16.55 -0.10 1.38
C GLY A 460 -16.12 -1.49 0.87
N VAL A 461 -15.12 -2.13 1.48
CA VAL A 461 -14.72 -3.51 1.14
C VAL A 461 -15.85 -4.48 1.40
N ILE A 462 -16.52 -4.41 2.55
CA ILE A 462 -17.67 -5.26 2.90
C ILE A 462 -18.82 -5.01 1.92
N ALA A 463 -19.19 -3.76 1.66
CA ALA A 463 -20.20 -3.39 0.68
C ALA A 463 -19.88 -3.97 -0.71
N ASN A 464 -18.68 -3.74 -1.23
CA ASN A 464 -18.26 -4.20 -2.56
C ASN A 464 -18.10 -5.73 -2.67
N THR A 465 -17.98 -6.45 -1.57
CA THR A 465 -17.95 -7.92 -1.57
C THR A 465 -19.34 -8.54 -1.44
N ALA A 466 -20.32 -7.77 -0.99
CA ALA A 466 -21.70 -8.23 -0.94
C ALA A 466 -22.21 -8.57 -2.36
N GLY A 467 -22.61 -9.81 -2.55
CA GLY A 467 -23.11 -10.31 -3.84
C GLY A 467 -22.06 -10.76 -4.84
N ARG A 468 -20.75 -10.59 -4.59
CA ARG A 468 -19.69 -10.93 -5.56
C ARG A 468 -19.75 -12.35 -6.13
N ASN A 469 -20.28 -13.32 -5.38
CA ASN A 469 -20.39 -14.72 -5.78
C ASN A 469 -21.84 -15.17 -6.01
N ARG A 470 -22.79 -14.23 -6.15
CA ARG A 470 -24.20 -14.57 -6.41
C ARG A 470 -24.38 -14.99 -7.86
N ALA A 471 -25.14 -16.09 -8.06
CA ALA A 471 -25.44 -16.62 -9.38
C ALA A 471 -26.35 -15.69 -10.22
N ASP A 472 -27.13 -14.83 -9.56
CA ASP A 472 -28.02 -13.85 -10.18
C ASP A 472 -27.32 -12.53 -10.58
N GLY A 473 -26.02 -12.39 -10.25
CA GLY A 473 -25.22 -11.21 -10.59
C GLY A 473 -25.58 -9.94 -9.80
N LEU A 474 -26.44 -10.02 -8.79
CA LEU A 474 -26.77 -8.86 -7.96
C LEU A 474 -25.55 -8.45 -7.10
N ILE A 475 -25.26 -7.15 -7.13
CA ILE A 475 -24.21 -6.52 -6.32
C ILE A 475 -24.82 -5.58 -5.27
N TYR A 476 -23.99 -5.01 -4.40
CA TYR A 476 -24.40 -3.96 -3.48
C TYR A 476 -25.03 -2.75 -4.22
N PRO A 477 -26.12 -2.14 -3.70
CA PRO A 477 -26.86 -2.51 -2.47
C PRO A 477 -27.89 -3.63 -2.66
N ARG A 478 -28.29 -3.94 -3.88
CA ARG A 478 -29.39 -4.88 -4.22
C ARG A 478 -29.15 -6.29 -3.66
N ALA A 479 -27.90 -6.72 -3.60
CA ALA A 479 -27.51 -8.02 -3.04
C ALA A 479 -27.89 -8.20 -1.57
N LEU A 480 -28.15 -7.11 -0.85
CA LEU A 480 -28.49 -7.15 0.58
C LEU A 480 -29.97 -7.39 0.87
N ARG A 481 -30.87 -7.32 -0.13
CA ARG A 481 -32.31 -7.57 0.08
C ARG A 481 -32.60 -8.95 0.62
N ASP A 482 -31.85 -9.95 0.17
CA ASP A 482 -32.06 -11.38 0.50
C ASP A 482 -30.96 -11.92 1.42
N VAL A 483 -30.31 -11.06 2.20
CA VAL A 483 -29.25 -11.47 3.12
C VAL A 483 -29.88 -12.25 4.29
N ALA A 484 -29.34 -13.44 4.58
CA ALA A 484 -29.78 -14.23 5.73
C ALA A 484 -29.52 -13.45 7.05
N PRO A 485 -30.43 -13.51 8.03
CA PRO A 485 -30.35 -12.69 9.24
C PRO A 485 -28.98 -12.74 9.97
N GLY A 486 -28.33 -13.90 10.07
CA GLY A 486 -27.02 -14.05 10.70
C GLY A 486 -25.87 -13.35 9.97
N LYS A 487 -26.03 -12.98 8.72
CA LYS A 487 -24.98 -12.30 7.93
C LYS A 487 -24.68 -10.88 8.38
N TRP A 488 -25.63 -10.20 9.00
CA TRP A 488 -25.38 -8.86 9.54
C TRP A 488 -24.35 -8.91 10.67
N ALA A 489 -24.50 -9.85 11.59
CA ALA A 489 -23.53 -10.04 12.66
C ALA A 489 -22.16 -10.51 12.13
N GLU A 490 -22.12 -11.39 11.11
CA GLU A 490 -20.88 -11.81 10.46
C GLU A 490 -20.16 -10.64 9.78
N MET A 491 -20.90 -9.73 9.10
CA MET A 491 -20.34 -8.52 8.49
C MET A 491 -19.78 -7.58 9.57
N GLY A 492 -20.50 -7.40 10.68
CA GLY A 492 -20.03 -6.61 11.81
C GLY A 492 -18.76 -7.19 12.44
N GLN A 493 -18.71 -8.51 12.63
CA GLN A 493 -17.51 -9.20 13.13
C GLN A 493 -16.34 -9.07 12.17
N ALA A 494 -16.57 -9.24 10.85
CA ALA A 494 -15.54 -9.09 9.84
C ALA A 494 -14.94 -7.66 9.83
N TYR A 495 -15.80 -6.64 10.01
CA TYR A 495 -15.34 -5.26 10.16
C TYR A 495 -14.44 -5.07 11.38
N LEU A 496 -14.85 -5.61 12.54
CA LEU A 496 -14.07 -5.54 13.78
C LEU A 496 -12.71 -6.25 13.64
N ASP A 497 -12.69 -7.42 13.02
CA ASP A 497 -11.46 -8.18 12.80
C ASP A 497 -10.48 -7.45 11.86
N LEU A 498 -10.98 -6.89 10.75
CA LEU A 498 -10.18 -6.10 9.81
C LEU A 498 -9.65 -4.81 10.43
N SER A 499 -10.43 -4.16 11.30
CA SER A 499 -10.03 -2.92 11.97
C SER A 499 -9.00 -3.12 13.08
N ARG A 500 -8.86 -4.34 13.59
CA ARG A 500 -8.01 -4.67 14.77
C ARG A 500 -6.55 -4.27 14.60
N ILE A 501 -5.99 -4.41 13.40
CA ILE A 501 -4.59 -4.05 13.11
C ILE A 501 -4.29 -2.55 13.33
N HIS A 502 -5.31 -1.70 13.24
CA HIS A 502 -5.19 -0.25 13.43
C HIS A 502 -5.35 0.18 14.90
N ARG A 503 -5.70 -0.75 15.78
CA ARG A 503 -5.99 -0.53 17.19
C ARG A 503 -4.76 -0.87 18.04
N GLY A 504 -3.79 0.02 18.02
CA GLY A 504 -2.51 -0.18 18.74
C GLY A 504 -2.55 0.11 20.23
N MET A 505 -3.57 0.85 20.72
CA MET A 505 -3.64 1.32 22.10
C MET A 505 -4.56 0.46 23.00
N GLY A 506 -5.37 -0.44 22.42
CA GLY A 506 -6.28 -1.34 23.14
C GLY A 506 -7.36 -0.62 23.95
N LYS A 507 -7.74 0.61 23.55
CA LYS A 507 -8.79 1.37 24.23
C LYS A 507 -10.18 0.77 23.94
N PRO A 508 -11.19 0.98 24.83
CA PRO A 508 -12.52 0.40 24.68
C PRO A 508 -13.24 0.79 23.38
N ARG A 509 -12.94 1.97 22.85
CA ARG A 509 -13.55 2.51 21.64
C ARG A 509 -12.51 2.96 20.64
N PHE A 510 -12.89 2.97 19.37
CA PHE A 510 -12.03 3.49 18.30
C PHE A 510 -12.84 4.28 17.25
N ILE A 511 -12.18 5.21 16.59
CA ILE A 511 -12.78 6.05 15.56
C ILE A 511 -12.37 5.52 14.18
N ASP A 512 -13.35 5.24 13.33
CA ASP A 512 -13.17 5.15 11.89
C ASP A 512 -13.64 6.47 11.27
N LYS A 513 -12.68 7.30 10.87
CA LYS A 513 -12.97 8.58 10.23
C LYS A 513 -12.83 8.41 8.72
N MET A 514 -13.90 7.93 8.08
CA MET A 514 -14.02 7.80 6.62
C MET A 514 -15.22 8.62 6.13
N PRO A 515 -14.98 9.86 5.66
CA PRO A 515 -16.07 10.72 5.19
C PRO A 515 -17.00 10.02 4.21
N ASN A 516 -16.47 9.32 3.23
CA ASN A 516 -17.22 8.63 2.18
C ASN A 516 -18.09 7.44 2.66
N ASN A 517 -18.16 7.19 3.95
CA ASN A 517 -19.09 6.18 4.50
C ASN A 517 -20.53 6.72 4.66
N PHE A 518 -20.83 7.98 4.33
CA PHE A 518 -22.18 8.53 4.47
C PHE A 518 -23.25 7.79 3.65
N PRO A 519 -22.99 7.21 2.45
CA PRO A 519 -23.98 6.41 1.76
C PRO A 519 -24.28 5.08 2.46
N HIS A 520 -23.36 4.61 3.31
CA HIS A 520 -23.43 3.31 3.95
C HIS A 520 -24.04 3.33 5.37
N VAL A 521 -24.70 4.42 5.78
CA VAL A 521 -25.32 4.53 7.12
C VAL A 521 -26.31 3.38 7.40
N GLY A 522 -27.14 3.00 6.40
CA GLY A 522 -28.06 1.86 6.53
C GLY A 522 -27.32 0.54 6.76
N LEU A 523 -26.23 0.29 6.03
CA LEU A 523 -25.37 -0.88 6.23
C LEU A 523 -24.70 -0.87 7.62
N LEU A 524 -24.17 0.27 8.04
CA LEU A 524 -23.57 0.45 9.38
C LEU A 524 -24.59 0.20 10.49
N HIS A 525 -25.82 0.69 10.31
CA HIS A 525 -26.89 0.49 11.27
C HIS A 525 -27.23 -1.00 11.46
N LEU A 526 -27.33 -1.76 10.35
CA LEU A 526 -27.70 -3.17 10.38
C LEU A 526 -26.54 -4.06 10.85
N MET A 527 -25.31 -3.81 10.43
CA MET A 527 -24.17 -4.66 10.83
C MET A 527 -23.64 -4.35 12.24
N LEU A 528 -23.76 -3.09 12.71
CA LEU A 528 -23.23 -2.61 14.01
C LEU A 528 -24.23 -1.64 14.66
N PRO A 529 -25.37 -2.14 15.16
CA PRO A 529 -26.47 -1.30 15.65
C PRO A 529 -26.10 -0.39 16.83
N ASN A 530 -25.10 -0.76 17.63
CA ASN A 530 -24.67 0.01 18.79
C ASN A 530 -23.49 0.96 18.52
N ALA A 531 -22.91 0.94 17.33
CA ALA A 531 -21.85 1.90 16.94
C ALA A 531 -22.40 3.33 16.92
N LYS A 532 -21.56 4.33 17.15
CA LYS A 532 -21.93 5.74 17.04
C LYS A 532 -21.59 6.25 15.63
N ILE A 533 -22.46 7.12 15.09
CA ILE A 533 -22.28 7.69 13.75
C ILE A 533 -22.38 9.21 13.86
N ILE A 534 -21.33 9.92 13.46
CA ILE A 534 -21.22 11.38 13.52
C ILE A 534 -21.04 11.92 12.12
N ASP A 535 -21.94 12.77 11.67
CA ASP A 535 -21.89 13.50 10.39
C ASP A 535 -21.15 14.83 10.61
N ALA A 536 -19.91 14.92 10.10
CA ALA A 536 -19.12 16.14 10.08
C ALA A 536 -19.56 17.02 8.93
N ARG A 537 -20.18 18.16 9.24
CA ARG A 537 -20.75 19.07 8.25
C ARG A 537 -20.09 20.44 8.30
N ARG A 538 -20.00 21.10 7.16
CA ARG A 538 -19.44 22.45 7.04
C ARG A 538 -20.24 23.27 6.01
N TYR A 539 -20.12 24.61 6.08
CA TYR A 539 -20.73 25.51 5.10
C TYR A 539 -20.40 25.08 3.67
N PRO A 540 -21.40 24.95 2.76
CA PRO A 540 -21.23 24.30 1.47
C PRO A 540 -20.08 24.87 0.62
N LEU A 541 -20.00 26.22 0.45
CA LEU A 541 -18.98 26.85 -0.37
C LEU A 541 -17.56 26.71 0.22
N ASP A 542 -17.41 26.73 1.55
CA ASP A 542 -16.11 26.52 2.20
C ASP A 542 -15.63 25.06 2.08
N SER A 543 -16.55 24.09 2.20
CA SER A 543 -16.24 22.67 2.09
C SER A 543 -15.85 22.32 0.66
N THR A 544 -16.66 22.69 -0.31
CA THR A 544 -16.44 22.38 -1.74
C THR A 544 -15.19 23.07 -2.29
N LEU A 545 -14.99 24.36 -2.02
CA LEU A 545 -13.74 25.04 -2.41
C LEU A 545 -12.52 24.39 -1.76
N SER A 546 -12.60 24.00 -0.47
CA SER A 546 -11.49 23.33 0.20
C SER A 546 -11.17 21.98 -0.43
N CYS A 547 -12.14 21.28 -1.01
CA CYS A 547 -11.96 20.08 -1.78
C CYS A 547 -11.32 20.38 -3.15
N TYR A 548 -11.84 21.37 -3.90
CA TYR A 548 -11.33 21.76 -5.22
C TYR A 548 -9.85 22.18 -5.20
N ARG A 549 -9.41 22.79 -4.09
CA ARG A 549 -8.00 23.20 -3.87
C ARG A 549 -7.11 22.09 -3.30
N GLN A 550 -7.63 20.87 -3.15
CA GLN A 550 -6.88 19.74 -2.60
C GLN A 550 -6.73 18.62 -3.64
N LEU A 551 -5.51 18.32 -4.02
CA LEU A 551 -5.26 17.10 -4.79
C LEU A 551 -5.33 15.90 -3.85
N PHE A 552 -6.29 15.03 -4.10
CA PHE A 552 -6.48 13.78 -3.35
C PHE A 552 -5.74 12.62 -4.01
N ALA A 553 -5.24 11.70 -3.20
CA ALA A 553 -4.50 10.54 -3.72
C ALA A 553 -5.40 9.55 -4.47
N ARG A 554 -6.64 9.34 -3.99
CA ARG A 554 -7.65 8.42 -4.59
C ARG A 554 -9.04 8.74 -4.05
N GLY A 555 -10.07 8.29 -4.78
CA GLY A 555 -11.44 8.13 -4.28
C GLY A 555 -12.27 9.42 -4.19
N GLN A 556 -11.82 10.52 -4.78
CA GLN A 556 -12.52 11.80 -4.77
C GLN A 556 -12.60 12.38 -6.20
N SER A 557 -13.01 11.55 -7.17
CA SER A 557 -13.03 11.93 -8.59
C SER A 557 -13.98 13.11 -8.92
N PHE A 558 -14.97 13.35 -8.07
CA PHE A 558 -15.93 14.43 -8.19
C PHE A 558 -15.39 15.84 -7.86
N VAL A 559 -14.19 15.95 -7.25
CA VAL A 559 -13.71 17.26 -6.73
C VAL A 559 -13.03 18.14 -7.77
N TYR A 560 -12.76 17.62 -8.96
CA TYR A 560 -11.93 18.27 -9.98
C TYR A 560 -12.73 19.14 -10.96
N ASP A 561 -14.02 19.34 -10.71
CA ASP A 561 -14.91 20.21 -11.46
C ASP A 561 -15.90 20.88 -10.50
N LEU A 562 -16.23 22.16 -10.74
CA LEU A 562 -17.08 22.94 -9.83
C LEU A 562 -18.54 22.48 -9.86
N THR A 563 -19.04 22.07 -11.02
CA THR A 563 -20.38 21.52 -11.16
C THR A 563 -20.48 20.15 -10.52
N ASP A 564 -19.53 19.24 -10.84
CA ASP A 564 -19.49 17.88 -10.28
C ASP A 564 -19.46 17.89 -8.74
N ILE A 565 -18.65 18.75 -8.13
CA ILE A 565 -18.55 18.84 -6.66
C ILE A 565 -19.80 19.44 -6.03
N GLY A 566 -20.42 20.41 -6.71
CA GLY A 566 -21.70 20.97 -6.29
C GLY A 566 -22.82 19.93 -6.31
N GLU A 567 -22.97 19.19 -7.40
CA GLU A 567 -23.94 18.11 -7.54
C GLU A 567 -23.71 17.00 -6.52
N TYR A 568 -22.44 16.61 -6.29
CA TYR A 568 -22.11 15.64 -5.27
C TYR A 568 -22.48 16.10 -3.86
N PHE A 569 -22.32 17.40 -3.56
CA PHE A 569 -22.77 17.98 -2.29
C PHE A 569 -24.30 17.88 -2.16
N LEU A 570 -25.06 18.14 -3.22
CA LEU A 570 -26.53 17.99 -3.21
C LEU A 570 -26.92 16.53 -2.93
N GLN A 571 -26.25 15.57 -3.56
CA GLN A 571 -26.49 14.15 -3.32
C GLN A 571 -26.13 13.75 -1.86
N TYR A 572 -25.02 14.26 -1.31
CA TYR A 572 -24.69 14.05 0.10
C TYR A 572 -25.79 14.60 1.02
N GLN A 573 -26.24 15.84 0.79
CA GLN A 573 -27.29 16.45 1.60
C GLN A 573 -28.58 15.62 1.56
N ARG A 574 -28.99 15.19 0.35
CA ARG A 574 -30.17 14.34 0.13
C ARG A 574 -30.06 13.00 0.88
N MET A 575 -28.90 12.36 0.82
CA MET A 575 -28.67 11.11 1.54
C MET A 575 -28.73 11.29 3.06
N MET A 576 -28.15 12.37 3.58
CA MET A 576 -28.16 12.63 5.02
C MET A 576 -29.56 13.01 5.51
N ASP A 577 -30.33 13.78 4.73
CA ASP A 577 -31.74 14.07 5.04
C ASP A 577 -32.54 12.77 5.10
N TYR A 578 -32.34 11.85 4.15
CA TYR A 578 -32.96 10.55 4.15
C TYR A 578 -32.62 9.72 5.40
N TRP A 579 -31.34 9.66 5.77
CA TRP A 579 -30.94 8.93 6.97
C TRP A 579 -31.51 9.51 8.26
N HIS A 580 -31.66 10.83 8.36
CA HIS A 580 -32.32 11.48 9.50
C HIS A 580 -33.81 11.16 9.54
N GLU A 581 -34.46 11.02 8.39
CA GLU A 581 -35.88 10.66 8.28
C GLU A 581 -36.14 9.19 8.70
N VAL A 582 -35.39 8.24 8.11
CA VAL A 582 -35.66 6.81 8.29
C VAL A 582 -34.99 6.21 9.56
N LEU A 583 -33.99 6.86 10.11
CA LEU A 583 -33.23 6.46 11.31
C LEU A 583 -33.11 7.65 12.29
N PRO A 584 -34.19 8.16 12.84
CA PRO A 584 -34.18 9.34 13.69
C PRO A 584 -33.32 9.14 14.93
N GLY A 585 -32.44 10.11 15.20
CA GLY A 585 -31.51 10.07 16.34
C GLY A 585 -30.28 9.15 16.19
N ARG A 586 -30.18 8.42 15.06
CA ARG A 586 -29.06 7.48 14.82
C ARG A 586 -27.75 8.18 14.43
N VAL A 587 -27.84 9.32 13.79
CA VAL A 587 -26.68 10.12 13.33
C VAL A 587 -26.66 11.45 14.05
N LEU A 588 -25.53 11.81 14.67
CA LEU A 588 -25.29 13.12 15.22
C LEU A 588 -24.67 14.02 14.16
N THR A 589 -25.37 15.09 13.74
CA THR A 589 -24.75 16.12 12.89
C THR A 589 -23.98 17.12 13.76
N VAL A 590 -22.71 17.35 13.40
CA VAL A 590 -21.83 18.35 14.00
C VAL A 590 -21.42 19.35 12.92
N GLN A 591 -21.92 20.58 13.04
CA GLN A 591 -21.57 21.67 12.12
C GLN A 591 -20.23 22.26 12.53
N TYR A 592 -19.30 22.41 11.60
CA TYR A 592 -17.95 22.92 11.85
C TYR A 592 -17.97 24.34 12.43
N GLU A 593 -18.81 25.19 11.88
CA GLU A 593 -18.97 26.58 12.31
C GLU A 593 -19.41 26.65 13.77
N ASP A 594 -20.42 25.87 14.17
CA ASP A 594 -20.85 25.78 15.57
C ASP A 594 -19.74 25.23 16.47
N LEU A 595 -19.02 24.20 16.00
CA LEU A 595 -17.94 23.57 16.76
C LEU A 595 -16.81 24.58 17.09
N VAL A 596 -16.47 25.47 16.15
CA VAL A 596 -15.35 26.41 16.36
C VAL A 596 -15.77 27.74 17.03
N THR A 597 -17.06 28.06 17.03
CA THR A 597 -17.58 29.28 17.66
C THR A 597 -18.18 29.05 19.03
N ASP A 598 -18.65 27.84 19.33
CA ASP A 598 -19.27 27.43 20.59
C ASP A 598 -18.73 26.05 21.05
N PHE A 599 -17.40 26.01 21.19
CA PHE A 599 -16.67 24.75 21.36
C PHE A 599 -17.13 23.96 22.59
N ASP A 600 -17.27 24.57 23.75
CA ASP A 600 -17.55 23.88 25.00
C ASP A 600 -18.91 23.15 24.97
N ASN A 601 -19.96 23.83 24.46
CA ASN A 601 -21.28 23.22 24.31
C ASN A 601 -21.30 22.12 23.27
N GLN A 602 -20.60 22.32 22.14
CA GLN A 602 -20.51 21.28 21.11
C GLN A 602 -19.68 20.07 21.56
N LEU A 603 -18.63 20.29 22.34
CA LEU A 603 -17.85 19.20 22.96
C LEU A 603 -18.71 18.41 23.96
N ALA A 604 -19.48 19.08 24.82
CA ALA A 604 -20.36 18.41 25.76
C ALA A 604 -21.40 17.53 25.04
N ARG A 605 -22.07 18.08 24.02
CA ARG A 605 -23.04 17.37 23.17
C ARG A 605 -22.43 16.15 22.44
N LEU A 606 -21.18 16.30 21.94
CA LEU A 606 -20.45 15.25 21.26
C LEU A 606 -20.12 14.08 22.20
N LEU A 607 -19.59 14.40 23.40
CA LEU A 607 -19.25 13.40 24.40
C LEU A 607 -20.50 12.69 24.96
N GLU A 608 -21.59 13.42 25.23
CA GLU A 608 -22.87 12.86 25.64
C GLU A 608 -23.41 11.87 24.62
N TYR A 609 -23.45 12.24 23.34
CA TYR A 609 -23.88 11.33 22.27
C TYR A 609 -23.02 10.06 22.21
N CYS A 610 -21.69 10.20 22.39
CA CYS A 610 -20.80 9.05 22.44
C CYS A 610 -20.92 8.23 23.73
N GLY A 611 -21.61 8.72 24.77
CA GLY A 611 -21.69 8.10 26.09
C GLY A 611 -20.32 8.11 26.79
N LEU A 612 -19.57 9.21 26.63
CA LEU A 612 -18.26 9.42 27.22
C LEU A 612 -18.33 10.51 28.31
N PRO A 613 -17.64 10.33 29.45
CA PRO A 613 -17.51 11.41 30.43
C PRO A 613 -16.67 12.56 29.88
N PHE A 614 -16.84 13.76 30.43
CA PHE A 614 -15.98 14.88 30.08
C PHE A 614 -14.54 14.64 30.56
N GLU A 615 -13.57 14.89 29.70
CA GLU A 615 -12.12 14.90 29.99
C GLU A 615 -11.50 16.19 29.45
N GLU A 616 -10.66 16.86 30.27
CA GLU A 616 -9.98 18.11 29.89
C GLU A 616 -9.06 17.93 28.67
N SER A 617 -8.52 16.74 28.46
CA SER A 617 -7.72 16.38 27.28
C SER A 617 -8.48 16.59 25.96
N CYS A 618 -9.81 16.42 25.95
CA CYS A 618 -10.64 16.68 24.78
C CYS A 618 -10.74 18.19 24.46
N SER A 619 -10.74 19.04 25.49
CA SER A 619 -10.73 20.50 25.28
C SER A 619 -9.36 21.05 24.91
N ARG A 620 -8.30 20.31 25.19
CA ARG A 620 -6.91 20.62 24.79
C ARG A 620 -6.36 19.60 23.78
N PHE A 621 -7.18 19.16 22.84
CA PHE A 621 -6.89 18.11 21.85
C PHE A 621 -5.59 18.33 21.05
N TRP A 622 -5.14 19.58 20.87
CA TRP A 622 -3.90 19.92 20.16
C TRP A 622 -2.62 19.49 20.90
N GLU A 623 -2.71 19.22 22.20
CA GLU A 623 -1.60 18.71 23.03
C GLU A 623 -1.43 17.20 22.87
N THR A 624 -2.43 16.51 22.32
CA THR A 624 -2.40 15.05 22.14
C THR A 624 -1.50 14.66 20.98
N SER A 625 -0.39 13.98 21.31
CA SER A 625 0.55 13.46 20.33
C SER A 625 0.07 12.11 19.80
N ARG A 626 -0.31 12.05 18.53
CA ARG A 626 -0.62 10.82 17.80
C ARG A 626 -0.30 10.99 16.31
N PRO A 627 -0.06 9.87 15.57
CA PRO A 627 0.01 9.93 14.11
C PRO A 627 -1.33 10.36 13.50
N VAL A 628 -1.31 11.38 12.63
CA VAL A 628 -2.52 11.86 11.92
C VAL A 628 -2.27 11.80 10.41
N ARG A 629 -3.07 10.98 9.71
CA ARG A 629 -2.88 10.69 8.28
C ARG A 629 -3.92 11.38 7.40
N THR A 630 -3.96 12.69 7.41
CA THR A 630 -4.88 13.45 6.58
C THR A 630 -4.21 14.72 6.06
N ALA A 631 -4.81 15.34 5.06
CA ALA A 631 -4.39 16.65 4.56
C ALA A 631 -4.52 17.77 5.63
N SER A 632 -5.19 17.50 6.75
CA SER A 632 -5.40 18.44 7.87
C SER A 632 -4.55 18.12 9.10
N SER A 633 -3.55 17.25 8.99
CA SER A 633 -2.75 16.74 10.12
C SER A 633 -2.10 17.84 10.97
N GLU A 634 -1.62 18.91 10.34
CA GLU A 634 -0.96 20.03 11.05
C GLU A 634 -1.98 21.00 11.68
N GLN A 635 -3.15 21.13 11.05
CA GLN A 635 -4.19 22.05 11.52
C GLN A 635 -4.77 21.62 12.87
N VAL A 636 -4.87 20.31 13.12
CA VAL A 636 -5.42 19.77 14.38
C VAL A 636 -4.41 19.72 15.52
N ARG A 637 -3.18 20.17 15.29
CA ARG A 637 -2.12 20.32 16.30
C ARG A 637 -2.04 21.77 16.85
N GLN A 638 -3.05 22.57 16.55
CA GLN A 638 -3.18 23.98 17.00
C GLN A 638 -4.51 24.16 17.73
N PRO A 639 -4.59 25.12 18.66
CA PRO A 639 -5.86 25.50 19.26
C PRO A 639 -6.90 25.85 18.19
N ILE A 640 -8.18 25.79 18.57
CA ILE A 640 -9.29 26.17 17.68
C ILE A 640 -9.11 27.59 17.15
N TYR A 641 -9.37 27.78 15.87
CA TYR A 641 -9.34 29.06 15.17
C TYR A 641 -10.50 29.17 14.18
N THR A 642 -11.01 30.38 13.99
CA THR A 642 -12.15 30.69 13.12
C THR A 642 -11.77 31.15 11.71
N GLN A 643 -10.48 31.38 11.45
CA GLN A 643 -9.96 31.88 10.16
C GLN A 643 -10.25 31.01 8.93
N SER A 644 -10.76 29.80 9.15
CA SER A 644 -11.18 28.91 8.09
C SER A 644 -12.60 29.14 7.59
N ILE A 645 -13.41 29.94 8.33
CA ILE A 645 -14.78 30.29 7.96
C ILE A 645 -14.72 31.37 6.88
N HIS A 646 -15.58 31.25 5.88
CA HIS A 646 -15.73 32.17 4.74
C HIS A 646 -14.48 32.36 3.87
N ARG A 647 -13.59 31.38 3.84
CA ARG A 647 -12.44 31.42 2.91
C ARG A 647 -12.86 31.43 1.43
N TRP A 648 -14.05 30.91 1.11
CA TRP A 648 -14.59 30.92 -0.24
C TRP A 648 -14.73 32.35 -0.82
N ARG A 649 -14.92 33.37 0.03
CA ARG A 649 -15.06 34.77 -0.41
C ARG A 649 -13.84 35.32 -1.14
N ARG A 650 -12.64 34.76 -0.91
CA ARG A 650 -11.43 35.14 -1.65
C ARG A 650 -11.52 34.78 -3.13
N TYR A 651 -12.39 33.85 -3.48
CA TYR A 651 -12.59 33.34 -4.83
C TYR A 651 -14.06 33.50 -5.27
N GLU A 652 -14.83 34.38 -4.65
CA GLU A 652 -16.29 34.51 -4.88
C GLU A 652 -16.62 34.82 -6.36
N ALA A 653 -15.77 35.63 -7.02
CA ALA A 653 -15.94 35.98 -8.43
C ALA A 653 -15.80 34.78 -9.37
N GLU A 654 -15.02 33.78 -8.99
CA GLU A 654 -14.69 32.58 -9.77
C GLU A 654 -15.64 31.40 -9.47
N LEU A 655 -16.46 31.49 -8.42
CA LEU A 655 -17.33 30.41 -7.96
C LEU A 655 -18.76 30.46 -8.50
N GLY A 656 -19.03 31.25 -9.55
CA GLY A 656 -20.39 31.46 -10.08
C GLY A 656 -21.13 30.16 -10.35
N GLU A 657 -20.53 29.21 -11.07
CA GLU A 657 -21.12 27.90 -11.40
C GLU A 657 -21.44 27.10 -10.12
N LEU A 658 -20.52 27.05 -9.18
CA LEU A 658 -20.70 26.32 -7.92
C LEU A 658 -21.83 26.94 -7.08
N ILE A 659 -21.92 28.28 -7.02
CA ILE A 659 -22.98 29.00 -6.30
C ILE A 659 -24.33 28.70 -6.93
N GLU A 660 -24.44 28.67 -8.27
CA GLU A 660 -25.65 28.34 -8.97
C GLU A 660 -26.14 26.92 -8.66
N VAL A 661 -25.23 25.93 -8.74
CA VAL A 661 -25.54 24.52 -8.41
C VAL A 661 -26.00 24.37 -6.96
N LEU A 662 -25.35 25.05 -6.00
CA LEU A 662 -25.64 24.93 -4.57
C LEU A 662 -26.82 25.83 -4.11
N GLN A 663 -27.31 26.71 -4.97
CA GLN A 663 -28.40 27.66 -4.66
C GLN A 663 -29.60 27.02 -3.95
N PRO A 664 -30.06 25.80 -4.27
CA PRO A 664 -31.20 25.19 -3.59
C PRO A 664 -31.01 24.90 -2.11
N ILE A 665 -29.78 24.78 -1.65
CA ILE A 665 -29.45 24.42 -0.26
C ILE A 665 -28.83 25.56 0.55
N LEU A 666 -28.24 26.58 -0.08
CA LEU A 666 -27.60 27.71 0.62
C LEU A 666 -28.51 28.38 1.65
N PRO A 667 -29.82 28.58 1.39
CA PRO A 667 -30.72 29.17 2.39
C PRO A 667 -30.77 28.41 3.72
N ARG A 668 -30.52 27.09 3.71
CA ARG A 668 -30.47 26.25 4.94
C ARG A 668 -29.26 26.58 5.83
N TYR A 669 -28.26 27.26 5.28
CA TYR A 669 -27.00 27.63 5.94
C TYR A 669 -26.87 29.14 6.15
N ALA A 670 -27.92 29.92 5.92
CA ALA A 670 -27.90 31.40 5.99
C ALA A 670 -27.42 31.94 7.34
N GLN A 671 -27.68 31.22 8.45
CA GLN A 671 -27.21 31.59 9.79
C GLN A 671 -25.70 31.66 9.91
N TYR A 672 -24.98 30.87 9.11
CA TYR A 672 -23.53 30.80 9.13
C TYR A 672 -22.86 31.90 8.30
N GLU A 673 -23.60 32.55 7.40
CA GLU A 673 -23.06 33.66 6.60
C GLU A 673 -22.76 34.91 7.41
N ALA A 674 -23.40 35.04 8.56
CA ALA A 674 -23.24 36.22 9.45
C ALA A 674 -22.06 36.08 10.41
N ILE A 675 -21.44 34.88 10.53
CA ILE A 675 -20.32 34.66 11.43
C ILE A 675 -19.11 35.47 10.92
N ASN A 676 -18.51 36.29 11.76
CA ASN A 676 -17.32 37.13 11.48
C ASN A 676 -17.53 38.20 10.35
N ARG A 677 -18.77 38.69 10.11
CA ARG A 677 -18.97 39.90 9.32
C ARG A 677 -18.43 41.14 10.00
#